data_b6c78fe11e8c08d8ae4e3fda410663a5
#
_entry.id   b6c78fe11e8c08d8ae4e3fda410663a5
#
_cell.length_a   1.000
_cell.length_b   1.000
_cell.length_c   1.000
_cell.angle_alpha   90.00
_cell.angle_beta   90.00
_cell.angle_gamma   90.00
#
_symmetry.space_group_name_H-M   'P 1'
#
loop_
_entity.id
_entity.type
_entity.pdbx_description
1 polymer ?
#
loop_
_entity_poly.entity_id
_entity_poly.type
_entity_poly.pdbx_seq_one_letter_code
_entity_poly.pdbx_strand_id
1 'polypeptide(L)'
;MKKTVIGIIAHVDSGKTTLSEAMLYLSGKIRKVGRVDHGDAFLDTDMIEKYRGITVFSKPAEFEYKNTSFTLLDTPGHVDFSAETERALQVLDLAVLVISGTDGVQSHTQTLWRLLKRYNVPAFVFVNKMDLDGADKTFVMNSLEGRLGSGFVDFCRMKSEVAEDCALFDENIMNEFLETGSMSDKILSDAVAHRKVFPCFFGSALKSQGIEKFMNALAELAPCVYDSGTFGAKVYKISEDDGSRLTFMKITGGCLKVRDLVDYTSADGESFSEKVSRIRIYSGAKYRNADNAVTGVVCAVEGLTKTYAGQGFGFEQDSAKPLLEPVLTYRVEPVCDLDMHTLLSYFRVLENEDPQLHVDWNEQLGEIHVSIMGEVQLEILKNIFKRRFDIDIDFGEGSIAYKETIAESVYGYGHYEPLRHYAEVHLKLEPLERGKGLRFATECSEDTLDKNWQRLILTHLQEKKYLGVLTGSPITDMKITLITGRAHLKHTEGGDFRQATYRAVRQGLRNAKPVLLEPYYSFTLEVPQQNVGRAITDIQNMGGVFSQPEVSGEFSVIKGSAPVLEMRGYQSQVISYTKGVGKLICTSDGYRECHNTEVVLEEYGYDPDRDLENTADSVFCSHGAGYNVKWNEVPDKLHIPPEDKRRQVSQPQTYARAEDFVRRAASDKELMEIFERTYGKIERDKYYAMRRPEKSVKSASKPKQIYSGVEYLLVDGYNIIFSWDELKKAANESLDLARSMLVNRLCNYQGYKQCELILVFDAYKVKEQERVVENYHNISIVYTKEAETADTYIERTAHKLSREHKVRVATSDGMEQVIIMGSGAFRMSAQELHEDVIRVEKEIREYISNMK
;
A
#
# COMPACT_ATOMS: atom_id res chain seq x y z
N MET A 1 18.99 3.59 -29.88
CA MET A 1 19.69 3.12 -28.68
C MET A 1 18.67 2.95 -27.57
N LYS A 2 18.61 1.78 -26.97
CA LYS A 2 17.70 1.45 -25.86
C LYS A 2 18.07 2.30 -24.65
N LYS A 3 17.09 2.88 -23.95
CA LYS A 3 17.31 3.62 -22.70
C LYS A 3 16.61 2.92 -21.56
N THR A 4 17.29 2.75 -20.44
CA THR A 4 16.77 2.02 -19.28
C THR A 4 17.27 2.68 -18.00
N VAL A 5 16.35 2.96 -17.08
CA VAL A 5 16.67 3.47 -15.74
C VAL A 5 16.75 2.30 -14.78
N ILE A 6 17.91 2.08 -14.20
CA ILE A 6 18.17 0.99 -13.24
C ILE A 6 18.46 1.56 -11.87
N GLY A 7 17.83 1.00 -10.82
CA GLY A 7 18.12 1.35 -9.44
C GLY A 7 18.86 0.25 -8.72
N ILE A 8 19.95 0.58 -8.02
CA ILE A 8 20.63 -0.39 -7.16
C ILE A 8 20.12 -0.22 -5.74
N ILE A 9 19.49 -1.25 -5.23
CA ILE A 9 18.91 -1.31 -3.90
C ILE A 9 19.52 -2.44 -3.09
N ALA A 10 19.75 -2.20 -1.82
CA ALA A 10 20.40 -3.17 -0.96
C ALA A 10 20.15 -2.88 0.52
N HIS A 11 20.31 -3.88 1.35
CA HIS A 11 20.56 -3.68 2.77
C HIS A 11 21.95 -3.06 3.00
N VAL A 12 22.13 -2.41 4.14
CA VAL A 12 23.41 -1.83 4.57
C VAL A 12 24.54 -2.86 4.44
N ASP A 13 25.71 -2.43 4.06
CA ASP A 13 26.92 -3.27 3.91
C ASP A 13 26.85 -4.40 2.86
N SER A 14 25.78 -4.54 2.08
CA SER A 14 25.73 -5.56 1.01
C SER A 14 26.66 -5.28 -0.17
N GLY A 15 27.30 -4.10 -0.22
CA GLY A 15 28.24 -3.68 -1.26
C GLY A 15 27.60 -3.04 -2.48
N LYS A 16 26.49 -2.33 -2.28
CA LYS A 16 25.75 -1.60 -3.29
C LYS A 16 26.62 -0.64 -4.09
N THR A 17 27.24 0.34 -3.41
CA THR A 17 28.11 1.35 -4.06
C THR A 17 29.32 0.71 -4.74
N THR A 18 29.87 -0.36 -4.15
CA THR A 18 30.97 -1.12 -4.77
C THR A 18 30.54 -1.76 -6.10
N LEU A 19 29.30 -2.29 -6.18
CA LEU A 19 28.76 -2.83 -7.44
C LEU A 19 28.53 -1.72 -8.46
N SER A 20 27.96 -0.57 -8.03
CA SER A 20 27.76 0.61 -8.87
C SER A 20 29.08 1.08 -9.50
N GLU A 21 30.14 1.23 -8.69
CA GLU A 21 31.50 1.61 -9.13
C GLU A 21 32.09 0.60 -10.13
N ALA A 22 31.93 -0.68 -9.86
CA ALA A 22 32.45 -1.73 -10.74
C ALA A 22 31.70 -1.76 -12.10
N MET A 23 30.40 -1.50 -12.13
CA MET A 23 29.61 -1.36 -13.37
C MET A 23 30.06 -0.13 -14.17
N LEU A 24 30.28 1.01 -13.52
CA LEU A 24 30.77 2.24 -14.15
C LEU A 24 32.19 2.07 -14.70
N TYR A 25 33.03 1.30 -14.02
CA TYR A 25 34.38 0.98 -14.47
C TYR A 25 34.38 0.06 -15.72
N LEU A 26 33.60 -1.01 -15.68
CA LEU A 26 33.50 -1.95 -16.81
C LEU A 26 32.87 -1.32 -18.06
N SER A 27 31.97 -0.35 -17.87
CA SER A 27 31.42 0.43 -18.99
C SER A 27 32.41 1.47 -19.55
N GLY A 28 33.58 1.67 -18.92
CA GLY A 28 34.58 2.68 -19.30
C GLY A 28 34.21 4.11 -18.90
N LYS A 29 33.13 4.31 -18.11
CA LYS A 29 32.72 5.64 -17.66
C LYS A 29 33.72 6.25 -16.68
N ILE A 30 34.28 5.44 -15.79
CA ILE A 30 35.32 5.82 -14.84
C ILE A 30 36.61 5.05 -15.13
N ARG A 31 37.77 5.66 -14.87
CA ARG A 31 39.09 5.07 -15.17
C ARG A 31 39.64 4.20 -14.04
N LYS A 32 39.13 4.34 -12.82
CA LYS A 32 39.55 3.62 -11.62
C LYS A 32 38.28 3.34 -10.79
N VAL A 33 38.19 2.15 -10.22
CA VAL A 33 37.13 1.79 -9.26
C VAL A 33 37.39 2.57 -7.98
N GLY A 34 36.46 3.41 -7.57
CA GLY A 34 36.49 4.08 -6.27
C GLY A 34 36.16 3.10 -5.14
N ARG A 35 36.61 3.38 -3.94
CA ARG A 35 36.35 2.59 -2.73
C ARG A 35 35.66 3.45 -1.69
N VAL A 36 34.57 2.95 -1.16
CA VAL A 36 33.81 3.61 -0.08
C VAL A 36 34.72 3.82 1.14
N ASP A 37 35.49 2.79 1.53
CA ASP A 37 36.42 2.84 2.66
C ASP A 37 37.52 3.92 2.54
N HIS A 38 37.85 4.35 1.32
CA HIS A 38 38.84 5.37 1.05
C HIS A 38 38.22 6.75 0.76
N GLY A 39 36.86 6.83 0.68
CA GLY A 39 36.13 8.07 0.38
C GLY A 39 36.37 8.60 -1.05
N ASP A 40 36.83 7.76 -1.98
CA ASP A 40 37.14 8.11 -3.38
C ASP A 40 36.11 7.53 -4.38
N ALA A 41 34.95 7.04 -3.90
CA ALA A 41 33.85 6.56 -4.74
C ALA A 41 33.26 7.71 -5.58
N PHE A 42 33.00 7.45 -6.87
CA PHE A 42 32.50 8.45 -7.84
C PHE A 42 31.09 8.94 -7.49
N LEU A 43 30.28 8.07 -6.90
CA LEU A 43 28.89 8.37 -6.55
C LEU A 43 28.77 9.01 -5.17
N ASP A 44 29.64 8.72 -4.22
CA ASP A 44 29.63 9.33 -2.88
C ASP A 44 30.27 10.72 -2.95
N THR A 45 29.48 11.72 -3.31
CA THR A 45 29.99 13.10 -3.52
C THR A 45 29.86 13.98 -2.26
N ASP A 46 28.92 13.66 -1.38
CA ASP A 46 28.72 14.42 -0.13
C ASP A 46 29.77 14.06 0.94
N MET A 47 30.18 15.05 1.74
CA MET A 47 31.19 14.84 2.79
C MET A 47 30.67 13.92 3.90
N ILE A 48 29.35 13.94 4.18
CA ILE A 48 28.73 13.11 5.21
C ILE A 48 28.74 11.66 4.76
N GLU A 49 28.40 11.39 3.49
CA GLU A 49 28.46 10.07 2.88
C GLU A 49 29.88 9.48 2.95
N LYS A 50 30.89 10.30 2.60
CA LYS A 50 32.31 9.91 2.67
C LYS A 50 32.79 9.61 4.09
N TYR A 51 32.35 10.41 5.06
CA TYR A 51 32.77 10.24 6.45
C TYR A 51 32.15 8.99 7.08
N ARG A 52 30.87 8.74 6.80
CA ARG A 52 30.15 7.60 7.36
C ARG A 52 30.19 6.33 6.51
N GLY A 53 30.60 6.44 5.24
CA GLY A 53 30.60 5.32 4.30
C GLY A 53 29.19 4.81 3.92
N ILE A 54 28.16 5.68 4.02
CA ILE A 54 26.79 5.35 3.68
C ILE A 54 26.25 6.32 2.64
N THR A 55 25.47 5.81 1.68
CA THR A 55 24.74 6.65 0.72
C THR A 55 23.48 7.20 1.40
N VAL A 56 23.29 8.52 1.32
CA VAL A 56 22.15 9.23 1.92
C VAL A 56 21.16 9.68 0.85
N PHE A 57 21.65 10.20 -0.27
CA PHE A 57 20.84 10.73 -1.36
C PHE A 57 20.95 9.87 -2.61
N SER A 58 19.82 9.72 -3.32
CA SER A 58 19.83 9.05 -4.63
C SER A 58 20.52 9.91 -5.67
N LYS A 59 21.47 9.32 -6.41
CA LYS A 59 22.28 10.01 -7.42
C LYS A 59 22.23 9.28 -8.76
N PRO A 60 21.95 9.98 -9.85
CA PRO A 60 22.00 9.40 -11.18
C PRO A 60 23.41 9.37 -11.75
N ALA A 61 23.76 8.29 -12.46
CA ALA A 61 24.96 8.19 -13.28
C ALA A 61 24.60 7.57 -14.64
N GLU A 62 24.95 8.27 -15.73
CA GLU A 62 24.74 7.76 -17.08
C GLU A 62 25.95 6.96 -17.54
N PHE A 63 25.74 5.78 -18.11
CA PHE A 63 26.76 5.00 -18.81
C PHE A 63 26.17 4.25 -20.00
N GLU A 64 27.02 3.89 -20.95
CA GLU A 64 26.65 3.10 -22.11
C GLU A 64 27.28 1.73 -22.03
N TYR A 65 26.53 0.69 -22.31
CA TYR A 65 27.04 -0.67 -22.39
C TYR A 65 26.34 -1.42 -23.51
N LYS A 66 27.15 -1.98 -24.45
CA LYS A 66 26.64 -2.54 -25.71
C LYS A 66 25.75 -1.50 -26.43
N ASN A 67 24.53 -1.85 -26.78
CA ASN A 67 23.58 -0.96 -27.50
C ASN A 67 22.55 -0.32 -26.58
N THR A 68 22.81 -0.24 -25.26
CA THR A 68 21.90 0.30 -24.26
C THR A 68 22.54 1.45 -23.50
N SER A 69 21.83 2.55 -23.36
CA SER A 69 22.16 3.66 -22.46
C SER A 69 21.45 3.45 -21.14
N PHE A 70 22.22 3.28 -20.08
CA PHE A 70 21.71 3.09 -18.73
C PHE A 70 21.81 4.39 -17.95
N THR A 71 20.74 4.71 -17.22
CA THR A 71 20.79 5.66 -16.11
C THR A 71 20.73 4.87 -14.82
N LEU A 72 21.85 4.78 -14.12
CA LEU A 72 21.97 4.14 -12.81
C LEU A 72 21.50 5.14 -11.75
N LEU A 73 20.54 4.77 -10.91
CA LEU A 73 20.18 5.46 -9.69
C LEU A 73 20.77 4.69 -8.50
N ASP A 74 21.80 5.24 -7.87
CA ASP A 74 22.31 4.70 -6.62
C ASP A 74 21.43 5.20 -5.47
N THR A 75 20.77 4.28 -4.75
CA THR A 75 19.80 4.62 -3.70
C THR A 75 20.40 4.39 -2.30
N PRO A 76 19.91 5.06 -1.26
CA PRO A 76 20.32 4.76 0.11
C PRO A 76 20.09 3.30 0.49
N GLY A 77 21.05 2.72 1.23
CA GLY A 77 20.93 1.36 1.79
C GLY A 77 20.52 1.33 3.25
N HIS A 78 20.59 2.48 3.95
CA HIS A 78 20.24 2.58 5.35
C HIS A 78 18.72 2.75 5.54
N VAL A 79 18.18 2.13 6.57
CA VAL A 79 16.74 2.12 6.85
C VAL A 79 16.17 3.52 7.04
N ASP A 80 16.91 4.41 7.70
CA ASP A 80 16.51 5.80 7.97
C ASP A 80 16.27 6.62 6.69
N PHE A 81 16.85 6.19 5.55
CA PHE A 81 16.69 6.85 4.24
C PHE A 81 15.82 6.04 3.26
N SER A 82 15.08 5.07 3.76
CA SER A 82 14.21 4.23 2.93
C SER A 82 13.14 5.03 2.18
N ALA A 83 12.75 6.18 2.71
CA ALA A 83 11.85 7.13 2.06
C ALA A 83 12.38 7.65 0.70
N GLU A 84 13.65 8.01 0.65
CA GLU A 84 14.32 8.42 -0.59
C GLU A 84 14.38 7.24 -1.58
N THR A 85 14.66 6.03 -1.07
CA THR A 85 14.63 4.82 -1.88
C THR A 85 13.23 4.57 -2.46
N GLU A 86 12.17 4.69 -1.66
CA GLU A 86 10.78 4.50 -2.11
C GLU A 86 10.42 5.49 -3.22
N ARG A 87 10.84 6.75 -3.12
CA ARG A 87 10.63 7.76 -4.17
C ARG A 87 11.37 7.39 -5.47
N ALA A 88 12.62 6.93 -5.36
CA ALA A 88 13.41 6.52 -6.53
C ALA A 88 12.79 5.32 -7.26
N LEU A 89 12.18 4.35 -6.53
CA LEU A 89 11.54 3.18 -7.13
C LEU A 89 10.48 3.53 -8.18
N GLN A 90 9.81 4.66 -8.03
CA GLN A 90 8.70 5.08 -8.91
C GLN A 90 9.13 5.42 -10.35
N VAL A 91 10.43 5.64 -10.56
CA VAL A 91 10.98 6.00 -11.88
C VAL A 91 11.90 4.93 -12.46
N LEU A 92 12.06 3.79 -11.76
CA LEU A 92 12.87 2.69 -12.26
C LEU A 92 12.15 1.88 -13.33
N ASP A 93 12.89 1.45 -14.34
CA ASP A 93 12.46 0.40 -15.27
C ASP A 93 12.83 -0.99 -14.75
N LEU A 94 13.90 -1.06 -13.95
CA LEU A 94 14.42 -2.27 -13.37
C LEU A 94 15.18 -1.97 -12.07
N ALA A 95 15.01 -2.80 -11.07
CA ALA A 95 15.80 -2.77 -9.85
C ALA A 95 16.86 -3.88 -9.84
N VAL A 96 18.03 -3.58 -9.30
CA VAL A 96 19.07 -4.55 -8.96
C VAL A 96 19.09 -4.69 -7.44
N LEU A 97 18.58 -5.80 -6.94
CA LEU A 97 18.61 -6.12 -5.52
C LEU A 97 19.94 -6.78 -5.17
N VAL A 98 20.79 -6.11 -4.40
CA VAL A 98 22.09 -6.64 -3.97
C VAL A 98 21.95 -7.31 -2.60
N ILE A 99 22.42 -8.55 -2.52
CA ILE A 99 22.34 -9.38 -1.31
C ILE A 99 23.75 -9.86 -0.96
N SER A 100 24.09 -9.92 0.33
CA SER A 100 25.34 -10.51 0.80
C SER A 100 25.29 -12.03 0.72
N GLY A 101 26.34 -12.67 0.16
CA GLY A 101 26.46 -14.13 0.06
C GLY A 101 26.60 -14.83 1.41
N THR A 102 27.04 -14.10 2.45
CA THR A 102 27.18 -14.60 3.83
C THR A 102 25.90 -14.47 4.65
N ASP A 103 25.15 -13.36 4.43
CA ASP A 103 24.03 -12.99 5.33
C ASP A 103 22.65 -13.37 4.75
N GLY A 104 22.56 -13.59 3.45
CA GLY A 104 21.31 -13.90 2.76
C GLY A 104 20.29 -12.76 2.83
N VAL A 105 18.99 -13.11 2.85
CA VAL A 105 17.88 -12.14 2.93
C VAL A 105 17.72 -11.64 4.35
N GLN A 106 17.86 -10.33 4.54
CA GLN A 106 17.69 -9.63 5.81
C GLN A 106 16.33 -8.92 5.90
N SER A 107 15.97 -8.40 7.09
CA SER A 107 14.68 -7.74 7.33
C SER A 107 14.43 -6.55 6.40
N HIS A 108 15.43 -5.68 6.22
CA HIS A 108 15.32 -4.54 5.31
C HIS A 108 15.16 -4.98 3.84
N THR A 109 15.82 -6.08 3.42
CA THR A 109 15.64 -6.68 2.09
C THR A 109 14.17 -7.07 1.85
N GLN A 110 13.47 -7.59 2.86
CA GLN A 110 12.04 -7.92 2.75
C GLN A 110 11.19 -6.66 2.59
N THR A 111 11.52 -5.58 3.28
CA THR A 111 10.84 -4.28 3.12
C THR A 111 11.03 -3.74 1.71
N LEU A 112 12.26 -3.73 1.20
CA LEU A 112 12.57 -3.33 -0.18
C LEU A 112 11.82 -4.21 -1.20
N TRP A 113 11.73 -5.53 -0.96
CA TRP A 113 10.98 -6.45 -1.83
C TRP A 113 9.48 -6.17 -1.84
N ARG A 114 8.89 -5.84 -0.69
CA ARG A 114 7.48 -5.40 -0.60
C ARG A 114 7.23 -4.11 -1.40
N LEU A 115 8.15 -3.14 -1.33
CA LEU A 115 8.08 -1.91 -2.12
C LEU A 115 8.19 -2.20 -3.63
N LEU A 116 9.15 -3.04 -4.06
CA LEU A 116 9.28 -3.45 -5.46
C LEU A 116 7.99 -4.13 -5.98
N LYS A 117 7.33 -4.92 -5.13
CA LYS A 117 6.04 -5.55 -5.48
C LYS A 117 4.92 -4.52 -5.59
N ARG A 118 4.86 -3.56 -4.67
CA ARG A 118 3.84 -2.50 -4.67
C ARG A 118 3.91 -1.63 -5.92
N TYR A 119 5.11 -1.23 -6.31
CA TYR A 119 5.35 -0.38 -7.48
C TYR A 119 5.51 -1.17 -8.79
N ASN A 120 5.32 -2.48 -8.73
CA ASN A 120 5.45 -3.40 -9.88
C ASN A 120 6.79 -3.24 -10.63
N VAL A 121 7.88 -2.97 -9.92
CA VAL A 121 9.22 -2.80 -10.50
C VAL A 121 9.86 -4.18 -10.74
N PRO A 122 10.25 -4.52 -11.97
CA PRO A 122 11.03 -5.74 -12.27
C PRO A 122 12.34 -5.75 -11.49
N ALA A 123 12.84 -6.94 -11.15
CA ALA A 123 14.06 -7.03 -10.34
C ALA A 123 15.03 -8.11 -10.84
N PHE A 124 16.31 -7.78 -10.83
CA PHE A 124 17.44 -8.72 -10.87
C PHE A 124 18.04 -8.83 -9.48
N VAL A 125 18.62 -9.97 -9.17
CA VAL A 125 19.32 -10.19 -7.90
C VAL A 125 20.82 -10.36 -8.19
N PHE A 126 21.64 -9.60 -7.50
CA PHE A 126 23.09 -9.79 -7.50
C PHE A 126 23.56 -10.21 -6.11
N VAL A 127 23.96 -11.46 -5.95
CA VAL A 127 24.53 -11.99 -4.71
C VAL A 127 26.01 -11.65 -4.69
N ASN A 128 26.36 -10.68 -3.86
CA ASN A 128 27.68 -10.11 -3.73
C ASN A 128 28.50 -10.80 -2.61
N LYS A 129 29.80 -10.50 -2.53
CA LYS A 129 30.72 -11.03 -1.51
C LYS A 129 30.87 -12.55 -1.54
N MET A 130 30.69 -13.19 -2.70
CA MET A 130 30.88 -14.65 -2.86
C MET A 130 32.34 -15.10 -2.70
N ASP A 131 33.26 -14.17 -2.53
CA ASP A 131 34.68 -14.39 -2.27
C ASP A 131 35.05 -14.50 -0.79
N LEU A 132 34.08 -14.27 0.12
CA LEU A 132 34.29 -14.38 1.55
C LEU A 132 34.05 -15.81 2.05
N ASP A 133 34.79 -16.17 3.10
CA ASP A 133 34.60 -17.43 3.78
C ASP A 133 33.20 -17.47 4.41
N GLY A 134 32.47 -18.56 4.18
CA GLY A 134 31.08 -18.73 4.65
C GLY A 134 30.00 -18.29 3.64
N ALA A 135 30.38 -17.75 2.47
CA ALA A 135 29.40 -17.49 1.41
C ALA A 135 28.90 -18.80 0.79
N ASP A 136 27.60 -19.03 0.86
CA ASP A 136 26.95 -20.26 0.35
C ASP A 136 25.80 -19.91 -0.60
N LYS A 137 25.95 -20.33 -1.84
CA LYS A 137 24.95 -20.14 -2.91
C LYS A 137 23.62 -20.82 -2.59
N THR A 138 23.66 -22.04 -2.08
CA THR A 138 22.46 -22.82 -1.77
C THR A 138 21.69 -22.19 -0.62
N PHE A 139 22.41 -21.75 0.42
CA PHE A 139 21.83 -21.01 1.53
C PHE A 139 21.10 -19.74 1.06
N VAL A 140 21.73 -18.96 0.18
CA VAL A 140 21.13 -17.70 -0.32
C VAL A 140 19.90 -18.00 -1.17
N MET A 141 19.94 -18.98 -2.09
CA MET A 141 18.77 -19.35 -2.92
C MET A 141 17.60 -19.81 -2.04
N ASN A 142 17.82 -20.67 -1.06
CA ASN A 142 16.79 -21.10 -0.10
C ASN A 142 16.23 -19.91 0.71
N SER A 143 17.10 -18.97 1.11
CA SER A 143 16.70 -17.74 1.82
C SER A 143 15.84 -16.82 0.95
N LEU A 144 16.14 -16.70 -0.36
CA LEU A 144 15.34 -15.95 -1.33
C LEU A 144 13.94 -16.56 -1.45
N GLU A 145 13.86 -17.85 -1.75
CA GLU A 145 12.58 -18.54 -1.92
C GLU A 145 11.74 -18.55 -0.64
N GLY A 146 12.36 -18.84 0.50
CA GLY A 146 11.67 -18.94 1.78
C GLY A 146 11.14 -17.60 2.32
N ARG A 147 11.79 -16.46 1.99
CA ARG A 147 11.46 -15.15 2.56
C ARG A 147 10.84 -14.16 1.58
N LEU A 148 11.16 -14.27 0.29
CA LEU A 148 10.69 -13.34 -0.74
C LEU A 148 9.66 -13.96 -1.69
N GLY A 149 9.58 -15.30 -1.76
CA GLY A 149 8.66 -16.05 -2.61
C GLY A 149 9.37 -16.80 -3.73
N SER A 150 8.63 -17.28 -4.72
CA SER A 150 9.13 -18.06 -5.85
C SER A 150 9.56 -17.21 -7.05
N GLY A 151 10.20 -17.83 -8.04
CA GLY A 151 10.60 -17.19 -9.31
C GLY A 151 12.07 -16.79 -9.38
N PHE A 152 12.87 -17.06 -8.36
CA PHE A 152 14.32 -16.81 -8.38
C PHE A 152 15.07 -17.92 -9.13
N VAL A 153 15.78 -17.55 -10.19
CA VAL A 153 16.50 -18.50 -11.05
C VAL A 153 17.97 -18.12 -11.16
N ASP A 154 18.85 -19.11 -11.01
CA ASP A 154 20.30 -18.94 -11.12
C ASP A 154 20.76 -18.86 -12.57
N PHE A 155 21.09 -17.66 -13.03
CA PHE A 155 21.59 -17.37 -14.38
C PHE A 155 23.09 -17.62 -14.56
N CYS A 156 23.77 -18.11 -13.54
CA CYS A 156 25.19 -18.49 -13.69
C CYS A 156 25.36 -19.90 -14.25
N ARG A 157 24.28 -20.70 -14.38
CA ARG A 157 24.26 -22.05 -14.94
C ARG A 157 24.25 -22.06 -16.48
N MET A 158 24.14 -23.24 -17.09
CA MET A 158 24.01 -23.41 -18.55
C MET A 158 22.64 -22.90 -19.03
N LYS A 159 22.57 -22.34 -20.23
CA LYS A 159 21.34 -21.76 -20.77
C LYS A 159 20.17 -22.74 -20.82
N SER A 160 20.42 -24.04 -21.05
CA SER A 160 19.38 -25.09 -21.07
C SER A 160 18.76 -25.32 -19.69
N GLU A 161 19.58 -25.36 -18.63
CA GLU A 161 19.12 -25.52 -17.27
C GLU A 161 18.32 -24.29 -16.79
N VAL A 162 18.81 -23.09 -17.16
CA VAL A 162 18.12 -21.82 -16.88
C VAL A 162 16.74 -21.77 -17.56
N ALA A 163 16.64 -22.27 -18.81
CA ALA A 163 15.39 -22.31 -19.55
C ALA A 163 14.38 -23.27 -18.89
N GLU A 164 14.85 -24.44 -18.45
CA GLU A 164 14.03 -25.41 -17.71
C GLU A 164 13.48 -24.84 -16.41
N ASP A 165 14.34 -24.20 -15.60
CA ASP A 165 13.94 -23.57 -14.37
C ASP A 165 12.96 -22.41 -14.61
N CYS A 166 13.18 -21.55 -15.60
CA CYS A 166 12.30 -20.44 -15.96
C CYS A 166 10.93 -20.93 -16.44
N ALA A 167 10.89 -22.07 -17.12
CA ALA A 167 9.65 -22.67 -17.61
C ALA A 167 8.67 -23.06 -16.49
N LEU A 168 9.15 -23.28 -15.27
CA LEU A 168 8.33 -23.57 -14.11
C LEU A 168 7.48 -22.36 -13.63
N PHE A 169 7.85 -21.14 -14.03
CA PHE A 169 7.25 -19.91 -13.55
C PHE A 169 6.45 -19.13 -14.60
N ASP A 170 6.56 -19.50 -15.90
CA ASP A 170 5.83 -18.82 -16.97
C ASP A 170 5.37 -19.80 -18.05
N GLU A 171 4.07 -19.82 -18.34
CA GLU A 171 3.46 -20.70 -19.34
C GLU A 171 3.99 -20.47 -20.77
N ASN A 172 4.32 -19.21 -21.12
CA ASN A 172 4.84 -18.91 -22.45
C ASN A 172 6.27 -19.47 -22.63
N ILE A 173 7.08 -19.37 -21.56
CA ILE A 173 8.42 -19.98 -21.53
C ILE A 173 8.29 -21.51 -21.59
N MET A 174 7.36 -22.09 -20.82
CA MET A 174 7.11 -23.53 -20.83
C MET A 174 6.75 -24.02 -22.23
N ASN A 175 5.81 -23.36 -22.91
CA ASN A 175 5.36 -23.73 -24.23
C ASN A 175 6.51 -23.64 -25.26
N GLU A 176 7.29 -22.54 -25.27
CA GLU A 176 8.43 -22.40 -26.18
C GLU A 176 9.50 -23.45 -25.90
N PHE A 177 9.80 -23.72 -24.63
CA PHE A 177 10.79 -24.72 -24.21
C PHE A 177 10.39 -26.15 -24.62
N LEU A 178 9.10 -26.50 -24.48
CA LEU A 178 8.59 -27.82 -24.92
C LEU A 178 8.62 -27.96 -26.44
N GLU A 179 8.42 -26.88 -27.20
CA GLU A 179 8.41 -26.93 -28.69
C GLU A 179 9.83 -26.89 -29.27
N THR A 180 10.75 -26.11 -28.72
CA THR A 180 12.04 -25.78 -29.33
C THR A 180 13.25 -26.30 -28.55
N GLY A 181 13.07 -26.71 -27.29
CA GLY A 181 14.15 -27.05 -26.35
C GLY A 181 15.01 -25.84 -25.93
N SER A 182 14.52 -24.63 -26.21
CA SER A 182 15.23 -23.38 -25.94
C SER A 182 14.26 -22.28 -25.54
N MET A 183 14.78 -21.17 -25.05
CA MET A 183 14.01 -20.01 -24.61
C MET A 183 14.55 -18.78 -25.35
N SER A 184 13.64 -17.98 -25.94
CA SER A 184 14.00 -16.72 -26.59
C SER A 184 14.18 -15.60 -25.57
N ASP A 185 15.17 -14.73 -25.82
CA ASP A 185 15.43 -13.57 -24.96
C ASP A 185 14.23 -12.64 -24.85
N LYS A 186 13.35 -12.61 -25.85
CA LYS A 186 12.14 -11.76 -25.84
C LYS A 186 11.11 -12.25 -24.81
N ILE A 187 10.77 -13.55 -24.82
CA ILE A 187 9.80 -14.11 -23.86
C ILE A 187 10.36 -14.04 -22.44
N LEU A 188 11.66 -14.28 -22.28
CA LEU A 188 12.31 -14.13 -21.00
C LEU A 188 12.27 -12.67 -20.50
N SER A 189 12.56 -11.69 -21.36
CA SER A 189 12.44 -10.27 -21.02
C SER A 189 11.01 -9.90 -20.60
N ASP A 190 10.00 -10.44 -21.27
CA ASP A 190 8.59 -10.24 -20.91
C ASP A 190 8.26 -10.89 -19.55
N ALA A 191 8.74 -12.08 -19.26
CA ALA A 191 8.55 -12.74 -17.96
C ALA A 191 9.22 -11.96 -16.81
N VAL A 192 10.41 -11.41 -17.03
CA VAL A 192 11.10 -10.53 -16.10
C VAL A 192 10.30 -9.23 -15.89
N ALA A 193 9.84 -8.60 -16.98
CA ALA A 193 9.06 -7.36 -16.92
C ALA A 193 7.76 -7.53 -16.12
N HIS A 194 7.12 -8.70 -16.20
CA HIS A 194 5.90 -9.04 -15.44
C HIS A 194 6.18 -9.67 -14.06
N ARG A 195 7.44 -9.63 -13.59
CA ARG A 195 7.86 -10.15 -12.28
C ARG A 195 7.54 -11.62 -12.02
N LYS A 196 7.58 -12.45 -13.05
CA LYS A 196 7.40 -13.91 -12.95
C LYS A 196 8.74 -14.62 -12.72
N VAL A 197 9.82 -14.10 -13.34
CA VAL A 197 11.18 -14.61 -13.21
C VAL A 197 12.10 -13.52 -12.69
N PHE A 198 12.95 -13.86 -11.72
CA PHE A 198 13.94 -12.98 -11.11
C PHE A 198 15.34 -13.55 -11.33
N PRO A 199 16.09 -13.05 -12.33
CA PRO A 199 17.43 -13.52 -12.62
C PRO A 199 18.41 -13.29 -11.47
N CYS A 200 19.05 -14.33 -10.96
CA CYS A 200 20.04 -14.31 -9.91
C CYS A 200 21.46 -14.49 -10.45
N PHE A 201 22.36 -13.61 -10.05
CA PHE A 201 23.79 -13.64 -10.40
C PHE A 201 24.64 -13.67 -9.14
N PHE A 202 25.77 -14.36 -9.20
CA PHE A 202 26.68 -14.54 -8.08
C PHE A 202 28.06 -14.01 -8.43
N GLY A 203 28.66 -13.23 -7.51
CA GLY A 203 29.95 -12.64 -7.75
C GLY A 203 30.57 -11.89 -6.58
N SER A 204 31.66 -11.17 -6.87
CA SER A 204 32.28 -10.24 -5.95
C SER A 204 32.48 -8.90 -6.66
N ALA A 205 31.78 -7.88 -6.21
CA ALA A 205 31.91 -6.53 -6.75
C ALA A 205 33.34 -5.98 -6.52
N LEU A 206 33.92 -6.25 -5.35
CA LEU A 206 35.28 -5.81 -5.00
C LEU A 206 36.34 -6.42 -5.90
N LYS A 207 36.20 -7.69 -6.28
CA LYS A 207 37.14 -8.41 -7.17
C LYS A 207 36.70 -8.36 -8.63
N SER A 208 35.66 -7.64 -8.98
CA SER A 208 35.04 -7.56 -10.32
C SER A 208 34.69 -8.92 -10.94
N GLN A 209 34.34 -9.90 -10.09
CA GLN A 209 33.95 -11.24 -10.52
C GLN A 209 32.44 -11.31 -10.76
N GLY A 210 32.01 -11.92 -11.88
CA GLY A 210 30.62 -12.14 -12.24
C GLY A 210 29.91 -10.91 -12.81
N ILE A 211 30.49 -9.71 -12.75
CA ILE A 211 29.82 -8.44 -13.11
C ILE A 211 29.61 -8.34 -14.63
N GLU A 212 30.56 -8.77 -15.45
CA GLU A 212 30.45 -8.73 -16.90
C GLU A 212 29.26 -9.58 -17.39
N LYS A 213 29.08 -10.78 -16.84
CA LYS A 213 27.97 -11.67 -17.12
C LYS A 213 26.63 -11.03 -16.73
N PHE A 214 26.61 -10.41 -15.57
CA PHE A 214 25.47 -9.66 -15.06
C PHE A 214 25.11 -8.45 -15.96
N MET A 215 26.08 -7.63 -16.36
CA MET A 215 25.86 -6.49 -17.25
C MET A 215 25.41 -6.92 -18.66
N ASN A 216 25.89 -8.06 -19.15
CA ASN A 216 25.43 -8.63 -20.41
C ASN A 216 23.94 -8.97 -20.33
N ALA A 217 23.51 -9.66 -19.27
CA ALA A 217 22.11 -10.00 -19.06
C ALA A 217 21.23 -8.74 -18.87
N LEU A 218 21.71 -7.72 -18.15
CA LEU A 218 21.02 -6.43 -18.05
C LEU A 218 20.80 -5.80 -19.45
N ALA A 219 21.82 -5.78 -20.31
CA ALA A 219 21.70 -5.18 -21.64
C ALA A 219 20.73 -5.96 -22.55
N GLU A 220 20.64 -7.27 -22.37
CA GLU A 220 19.80 -8.17 -23.18
C GLU A 220 18.35 -8.21 -22.68
N LEU A 221 18.14 -8.33 -21.38
CA LEU A 221 16.83 -8.65 -20.76
C LEU A 221 16.12 -7.47 -20.08
N ALA A 222 16.80 -6.34 -19.82
CA ALA A 222 16.14 -5.23 -19.17
C ALA A 222 14.96 -4.72 -20.00
N PRO A 223 13.81 -4.41 -19.40
CA PRO A 223 12.65 -3.87 -20.09
C PRO A 223 12.98 -2.61 -20.88
N CYS A 224 12.31 -2.40 -22.00
CA CYS A 224 12.41 -1.18 -22.77
C CYS A 224 11.14 -0.35 -22.60
N VAL A 225 11.29 0.93 -22.34
CA VAL A 225 10.21 1.90 -22.49
C VAL A 225 10.08 2.26 -23.97
N TYR A 226 8.90 2.00 -24.54
CA TYR A 226 8.56 2.42 -25.88
C TYR A 226 7.98 3.83 -25.86
N ASP A 227 8.41 4.68 -26.79
CA ASP A 227 7.87 6.02 -26.92
C ASP A 227 6.41 5.97 -27.38
N SER A 228 5.51 6.47 -26.55
CA SER A 228 4.07 6.56 -26.85
C SER A 228 3.73 7.73 -27.77
N GLY A 229 4.69 8.61 -28.07
CA GLY A 229 4.49 9.82 -28.85
C GLY A 229 3.75 10.95 -28.10
N THR A 230 3.08 10.65 -27.00
CA THR A 230 2.45 11.62 -26.12
C THR A 230 3.36 11.97 -24.95
N PHE A 231 3.34 13.23 -24.50
CA PHE A 231 4.17 13.65 -23.38
C PHE A 231 3.68 13.04 -22.07
N GLY A 232 4.64 12.50 -21.33
CA GLY A 232 4.46 12.02 -19.98
C GLY A 232 5.78 12.12 -19.21
N ALA A 233 5.71 12.50 -17.93
CA ALA A 233 6.86 12.50 -17.05
C ALA A 233 6.44 12.23 -15.60
N LYS A 234 7.38 11.73 -14.78
CA LYS A 234 7.16 11.43 -13.37
C LYS A 234 8.25 12.03 -12.52
N VAL A 235 7.84 12.85 -11.54
CA VAL A 235 8.73 13.50 -10.59
C VAL A 235 9.05 12.56 -9.45
N TYR A 236 10.32 12.38 -9.12
CA TYR A 236 10.72 11.54 -7.99
C TYR A 236 11.48 12.29 -6.90
N LYS A 237 12.03 13.46 -7.22
CA LYS A 237 12.83 14.24 -6.28
C LYS A 237 12.74 15.74 -6.59
N ILE A 238 12.69 16.54 -5.54
CA ILE A 238 12.88 17.97 -5.58
C ILE A 238 14.21 18.28 -4.88
N SER A 239 14.96 19.23 -5.37
CA SER A 239 16.17 19.73 -4.70
C SER A 239 16.34 21.21 -5.00
N GLU A 240 17.06 21.91 -4.17
CA GLU A 240 17.44 23.29 -4.39
C GLU A 240 18.96 23.40 -4.53
N ASP A 241 19.43 24.06 -5.58
CA ASP A 241 20.85 24.24 -5.91
C ASP A 241 21.07 25.73 -6.23
N ASP A 242 21.94 26.39 -5.48
CA ASP A 242 22.25 27.84 -5.61
C ASP A 242 20.98 28.74 -5.70
N GLY A 243 19.95 28.45 -4.86
CA GLY A 243 18.70 29.19 -4.87
C GLY A 243 17.78 28.89 -6.05
N SER A 244 18.12 27.91 -6.90
CA SER A 244 17.28 27.42 -8.01
C SER A 244 16.62 26.12 -7.65
N ARG A 245 15.29 26.04 -7.76
CA ARG A 245 14.52 24.80 -7.57
C ARG A 245 14.74 23.88 -8.76
N LEU A 246 15.12 22.66 -8.48
CA LEU A 246 15.34 21.58 -9.44
C LEU A 246 14.26 20.51 -9.27
N THR A 247 13.50 20.25 -10.31
CA THR A 247 12.52 19.16 -10.37
C THR A 247 13.12 17.99 -11.11
N PHE A 248 13.50 16.93 -10.37
CA PHE A 248 14.03 15.70 -10.96
C PHE A 248 12.89 14.82 -11.42
N MET A 249 12.90 14.48 -12.70
CA MET A 249 11.86 13.66 -13.32
C MET A 249 12.42 12.68 -14.34
N LYS A 250 11.69 11.63 -14.60
CA LYS A 250 11.88 10.72 -15.73
C LYS A 250 10.86 11.03 -16.80
N ILE A 251 11.28 11.21 -18.03
CA ILE A 251 10.40 11.30 -19.19
C ILE A 251 9.91 9.90 -19.56
N THR A 252 8.62 9.64 -19.43
CA THR A 252 7.98 8.34 -19.70
C THR A 252 7.39 8.26 -21.10
N GLY A 253 7.15 9.40 -21.77
CA GLY A 253 6.70 9.47 -23.15
C GLY A 253 6.97 10.82 -23.80
N GLY A 254 7.12 10.84 -25.11
CA GLY A 254 7.36 12.04 -25.90
C GLY A 254 8.70 12.72 -25.64
N CYS A 255 8.70 14.04 -25.65
CA CYS A 255 9.90 14.85 -25.51
C CYS A 255 9.57 16.17 -24.80
N LEU A 256 10.40 16.56 -23.83
CA LEU A 256 10.37 17.85 -23.16
C LEU A 256 11.51 18.72 -23.70
N LYS A 257 11.22 19.95 -24.08
CA LYS A 257 12.23 20.90 -24.61
C LYS A 257 12.36 22.10 -23.71
N VAL A 258 13.53 22.73 -23.75
CA VAL A 258 13.73 24.04 -23.14
C VAL A 258 12.77 25.03 -23.78
N ARG A 259 12.10 25.84 -22.95
CA ARG A 259 11.06 26.82 -23.28
C ARG A 259 9.66 26.21 -23.52
N ASP A 260 9.45 24.91 -23.41
CA ASP A 260 8.11 24.35 -23.41
C ASP A 260 7.33 24.87 -22.20
N LEU A 261 6.02 25.06 -22.39
CA LEU A 261 5.06 25.31 -21.30
C LEU A 261 4.58 23.97 -20.77
N VAL A 262 4.63 23.80 -19.47
CA VAL A 262 4.16 22.60 -18.76
C VAL A 262 2.99 22.99 -17.88
N ASP A 263 1.85 22.39 -18.13
CA ASP A 263 0.64 22.56 -17.33
C ASP A 263 0.61 21.48 -16.23
N TYR A 264 0.39 21.89 -14.98
CA TYR A 264 0.31 20.98 -13.85
C TYR A 264 -0.51 21.57 -12.69
N THR A 265 -0.87 20.72 -11.74
CA THR A 265 -1.60 21.12 -10.53
C THR A 265 -0.67 20.97 -9.33
N SER A 266 -0.60 21.99 -8.46
CA SER A 266 0.16 21.92 -7.22
C SER A 266 -0.47 20.94 -6.22
N ALA A 267 0.23 20.61 -5.13
CA ALA A 267 -0.29 19.80 -4.04
C ALA A 267 -1.55 20.41 -3.39
N ASP A 268 -1.70 21.73 -3.45
CA ASP A 268 -2.85 22.49 -2.92
C ASP A 268 -4.04 22.53 -3.90
N GLY A 269 -3.92 21.91 -5.08
CA GLY A 269 -4.98 21.88 -6.10
C GLY A 269 -5.03 23.09 -7.03
N GLU A 270 -4.06 24.00 -6.97
CA GLU A 270 -3.96 25.15 -7.88
C GLU A 270 -3.30 24.76 -9.21
N SER A 271 -3.85 25.23 -10.32
CA SER A 271 -3.31 24.95 -11.65
C SER A 271 -2.26 25.97 -12.06
N PHE A 272 -1.12 25.49 -12.54
CA PHE A 272 0.02 26.29 -13.00
C PHE A 272 0.34 25.95 -14.46
N SER A 273 0.80 26.98 -15.20
CA SER A 273 1.37 26.84 -16.55
C SER A 273 2.72 27.55 -16.56
N GLU A 274 3.79 26.77 -16.43
CA GLU A 274 5.14 27.31 -16.24
C GLU A 274 6.08 26.88 -17.36
N LYS A 275 7.08 27.71 -17.60
CA LYS A 275 8.04 27.52 -18.68
C LYS A 275 9.32 26.84 -18.20
N VAL A 276 9.72 25.79 -18.89
CA VAL A 276 11.02 25.13 -18.68
C VAL A 276 12.15 26.10 -19.01
N SER A 277 12.94 26.46 -18.01
CA SER A 277 14.07 27.38 -18.17
C SER A 277 15.34 26.66 -18.64
N ARG A 278 15.64 25.52 -18.02
CA ARG A 278 16.80 24.67 -18.33
C ARG A 278 16.48 23.20 -18.08
N ILE A 279 17.19 22.34 -18.81
CA ILE A 279 17.18 20.89 -18.57
C ILE A 279 18.61 20.47 -18.27
N ARG A 280 18.85 19.87 -17.10
CA ARG A 280 20.15 19.35 -16.68
C ARG A 280 20.09 17.83 -16.63
N ILE A 281 21.08 17.17 -17.19
CA ILE A 281 21.26 15.70 -17.09
C ILE A 281 22.49 15.44 -16.25
N TYR A 282 22.28 14.82 -15.09
CA TYR A 282 23.31 14.57 -14.08
C TYR A 282 24.05 13.24 -14.30
N SER A 283 25.32 13.22 -13.95
CA SER A 283 26.14 12.02 -13.86
C SER A 283 27.12 12.16 -12.69
N GLY A 284 26.77 11.61 -11.53
CA GLY A 284 27.42 11.90 -10.26
C GLY A 284 27.25 13.38 -9.86
N ALA A 285 28.35 14.03 -9.47
CA ALA A 285 28.32 15.46 -9.09
C ALA A 285 28.24 16.42 -10.30
N LYS A 286 28.46 15.94 -11.51
CA LYS A 286 28.50 16.78 -12.71
C LYS A 286 27.22 16.68 -13.50
N TYR A 287 26.85 17.78 -14.16
CA TYR A 287 25.73 17.78 -15.10
C TYR A 287 26.11 18.39 -16.45
N ARG A 288 25.32 18.06 -17.45
CA ARG A 288 25.34 18.72 -18.76
C ARG A 288 24.00 19.36 -19.02
N ASN A 289 23.99 20.54 -19.66
CA ASN A 289 22.74 21.13 -20.16
C ASN A 289 22.32 20.40 -21.43
N ALA A 290 21.01 20.23 -21.57
CA ALA A 290 20.40 19.61 -22.73
C ALA A 290 19.28 20.53 -23.26
N ASP A 291 19.12 20.61 -24.58
CA ASP A 291 18.05 21.38 -25.21
C ASP A 291 16.71 20.61 -25.13
N ASN A 292 16.78 19.30 -25.02
CA ASN A 292 15.62 18.41 -24.90
C ASN A 292 15.93 17.17 -24.07
N ALA A 293 14.88 16.60 -23.47
CA ALA A 293 14.87 15.30 -22.83
C ALA A 293 13.79 14.42 -23.49
N VAL A 294 14.18 13.25 -23.96
CA VAL A 294 13.30 12.29 -24.64
C VAL A 294 12.95 11.13 -23.74
N THR A 295 11.96 10.34 -24.13
CA THR A 295 11.53 9.12 -23.40
C THR A 295 12.70 8.27 -22.88
N GLY A 296 12.62 7.87 -21.61
CA GLY A 296 13.63 7.07 -20.88
C GLY A 296 14.79 7.88 -20.29
N VAL A 297 14.80 9.20 -20.41
CA VAL A 297 15.82 10.09 -19.80
C VAL A 297 15.36 10.55 -18.42
N VAL A 298 16.28 10.48 -17.46
CA VAL A 298 16.16 11.14 -16.14
C VAL A 298 16.84 12.49 -16.22
N CYS A 299 16.15 13.56 -15.91
CA CYS A 299 16.67 14.92 -15.95
C CYS A 299 16.18 15.77 -14.77
N ALA A 300 16.86 16.85 -14.49
CA ALA A 300 16.42 17.90 -13.60
C ALA A 300 16.00 19.12 -14.42
N VAL A 301 14.82 19.64 -14.11
CA VAL A 301 14.21 20.77 -14.82
C VAL A 301 14.16 21.99 -13.92
N GLU A 302 14.60 23.14 -14.44
CA GLU A 302 14.46 24.44 -13.80
C GLU A 302 13.27 25.20 -14.40
N GLY A 303 12.62 26.03 -13.59
CA GLY A 303 11.52 26.91 -14.00
C GLY A 303 10.14 26.44 -13.54
N LEU A 304 10.05 25.27 -12.86
CA LEU A 304 8.83 24.75 -12.24
C LEU A 304 8.87 25.01 -10.72
N THR A 305 7.93 25.82 -10.20
CA THR A 305 8.02 26.37 -8.84
C THR A 305 7.22 25.60 -7.80
N LYS A 306 6.13 24.92 -8.19
CA LYS A 306 5.15 24.28 -7.28
C LYS A 306 5.02 22.76 -7.49
N THR A 307 6.00 22.15 -8.12
CA THR A 307 6.06 20.70 -8.32
C THR A 307 6.36 19.98 -7.01
N TYR A 308 6.01 18.71 -6.91
CA TYR A 308 6.28 17.88 -5.73
C TYR A 308 6.72 16.47 -6.13
N ALA A 309 7.39 15.78 -5.21
CA ALA A 309 7.83 14.41 -5.44
C ALA A 309 6.63 13.47 -5.52
N GLY A 310 6.60 12.61 -6.55
CA GLY A 310 5.47 11.73 -6.85
C GLY A 310 4.47 12.28 -7.86
N GLN A 311 4.63 13.52 -8.32
CA GLN A 311 3.75 14.15 -9.30
C GLN A 311 3.89 13.53 -10.69
N GLY A 312 2.76 13.35 -11.37
CA GLY A 312 2.67 12.96 -12.78
C GLY A 312 2.43 14.14 -13.71
N PHE A 313 3.00 14.09 -14.90
CA PHE A 313 2.76 15.05 -15.98
C PHE A 313 2.21 14.36 -17.23
N GLY A 314 1.37 15.07 -17.98
CA GLY A 314 0.79 14.60 -19.23
C GLY A 314 -0.16 13.41 -19.01
N PHE A 315 0.18 12.23 -19.52
CA PHE A 315 -0.65 11.03 -19.31
C PHE A 315 -0.35 10.30 -17.98
N GLU A 316 0.73 10.65 -17.29
CA GLU A 316 1.06 10.05 -16.01
C GLU A 316 0.17 10.58 -14.89
N GLN A 317 -0.24 9.68 -14.01
CA GLN A 317 -0.97 10.03 -12.80
C GLN A 317 0.00 10.21 -11.63
N ASP A 318 -0.45 10.94 -10.62
CA ASP A 318 0.28 11.08 -9.37
C ASP A 318 0.51 9.71 -8.71
N SER A 319 1.62 9.60 -8.05
CA SER A 319 2.01 8.38 -7.36
C SER A 319 1.12 8.12 -6.15
N ALA A 320 0.93 6.83 -5.82
CA ALA A 320 0.27 6.45 -4.58
C ALA A 320 1.02 7.01 -3.36
N LYS A 321 0.30 7.26 -2.27
CA LYS A 321 0.91 7.69 -1.00
C LYS A 321 2.03 6.71 -0.59
N PRO A 322 3.15 7.23 -0.05
CA PRO A 322 4.24 6.39 0.44
C PRO A 322 3.75 5.33 1.43
N LEU A 323 4.41 4.18 1.44
CA LEU A 323 4.14 3.11 2.39
C LEU A 323 4.89 3.33 3.71
N LEU A 324 6.10 3.89 3.59
CA LEU A 324 6.95 4.14 4.74
C LEU A 324 6.59 5.50 5.34
N GLU A 325 6.20 5.50 6.61
CA GLU A 325 5.89 6.71 7.37
C GLU A 325 6.93 6.90 8.47
N PRO A 326 7.30 8.13 8.79
CA PRO A 326 8.18 8.42 9.93
C PRO A 326 7.49 8.04 11.24
N VAL A 327 8.26 7.56 12.20
CA VAL A 327 7.75 7.04 13.48
C VAL A 327 8.24 7.84 14.69
N LEU A 328 9.26 8.67 14.51
CA LEU A 328 9.83 9.51 15.54
C LEU A 328 9.55 10.98 15.24
N THR A 329 9.18 11.75 16.25
CA THR A 329 8.99 13.20 16.15
C THR A 329 9.90 13.88 17.16
N TYR A 330 10.67 14.87 16.73
CA TYR A 330 11.59 15.62 17.56
C TYR A 330 11.27 17.11 17.54
N ARG A 331 11.42 17.75 18.69
CA ARG A 331 11.36 19.19 18.80
C ARG A 331 12.69 19.79 18.33
N VAL A 332 12.61 20.82 17.51
CA VAL A 332 13.79 21.54 17.04
C VAL A 332 14.19 22.62 18.04
N GLU A 333 15.45 22.64 18.40
CA GLU A 333 16.01 23.61 19.32
C GLU A 333 17.13 24.41 18.61
N PRO A 334 16.94 25.73 18.37
CA PRO A 334 18.03 26.56 17.84
C PRO A 334 19.12 26.74 18.91
N VAL A 335 20.37 26.54 18.53
CA VAL A 335 21.52 26.75 19.42
C VAL A 335 21.88 28.25 19.53
N CYS A 336 21.44 29.06 18.56
CA CYS A 336 21.65 30.49 18.50
C CYS A 336 20.31 31.24 18.66
N ASP A 337 20.40 32.53 19.01
CA ASP A 337 19.22 33.40 19.12
C ASP A 337 18.66 33.71 17.72
N LEU A 338 17.87 32.77 17.18
CA LEU A 338 17.25 32.84 15.89
C LEU A 338 15.72 32.84 16.04
N ASP A 339 15.07 33.70 15.26
CA ASP A 339 13.62 33.73 15.22
C ASP A 339 13.03 32.38 14.69
N MET A 340 12.08 31.80 15.44
CA MET A 340 11.48 30.52 15.14
C MET A 340 10.74 30.51 13.79
N HIS A 341 10.18 31.64 13.35
CA HIS A 341 9.54 31.73 12.03
C HIS A 341 10.56 31.66 10.88
N THR A 342 11.74 32.25 11.08
CA THR A 342 12.85 32.13 10.12
C THR A 342 13.34 30.68 10.07
N LEU A 343 13.50 30.02 11.21
CA LEU A 343 13.87 28.61 11.28
C LEU A 343 12.81 27.71 10.63
N LEU A 344 11.54 27.99 10.87
CA LEU A 344 10.43 27.30 10.21
C LEU A 344 10.49 27.42 8.69
N SER A 345 10.85 28.59 8.15
CA SER A 345 10.98 28.80 6.72
C SER A 345 12.04 27.88 6.08
N TYR A 346 13.17 27.67 6.76
CA TYR A 346 14.21 26.74 6.31
C TYR A 346 13.77 25.29 6.39
N PHE A 347 13.06 24.89 7.45
CA PHE A 347 12.48 23.56 7.53
C PHE A 347 11.44 23.29 6.43
N ARG A 348 10.63 24.30 6.06
CA ARG A 348 9.69 24.19 4.94
C ARG A 348 10.39 23.99 3.59
N VAL A 349 11.58 24.57 3.40
CA VAL A 349 12.40 24.29 2.21
C VAL A 349 12.85 22.83 2.19
N LEU A 350 13.30 22.30 3.33
CA LEU A 350 13.69 20.88 3.42
C LEU A 350 12.49 19.93 3.30
N GLU A 351 11.34 20.31 3.81
CA GLU A 351 10.09 19.54 3.65
C GLU A 351 9.66 19.44 2.17
N ASN A 352 9.88 20.47 1.37
CA ASN A 352 9.66 20.41 -0.08
C ASN A 352 10.59 19.38 -0.76
N GLU A 353 11.82 19.21 -0.26
CA GLU A 353 12.79 18.22 -0.75
C GLU A 353 12.48 16.81 -0.21
N ASP A 354 12.10 16.72 1.06
CA ASP A 354 11.67 15.49 1.74
C ASP A 354 10.31 15.67 2.42
N PRO A 355 9.20 15.39 1.71
CA PRO A 355 7.85 15.57 2.26
C PRO A 355 7.54 14.70 3.48
N GLN A 356 8.34 13.65 3.75
CA GLN A 356 8.17 12.79 4.91
C GLN A 356 8.76 13.40 6.20
N LEU A 357 9.47 14.52 6.09
CA LEU A 357 9.94 15.26 7.27
C LEU A 357 8.79 15.82 8.11
N HIS A 358 7.58 15.97 7.53
CA HIS A 358 6.35 16.43 8.20
C HIS A 358 6.64 17.50 9.27
N VAL A 359 6.97 18.70 8.81
CA VAL A 359 7.27 19.83 9.70
C VAL A 359 5.96 20.36 10.26
N ASP A 360 5.78 20.30 11.57
CA ASP A 360 4.62 20.82 12.26
C ASP A 360 4.99 22.03 13.12
N TRP A 361 4.16 23.06 13.05
CA TRP A 361 4.32 24.28 13.83
C TRP A 361 3.25 24.38 14.89
N ASN A 362 3.65 24.29 16.18
CA ASN A 362 2.75 24.47 17.30
C ASN A 362 2.72 25.95 17.69
N GLU A 363 1.66 26.67 17.29
CA GLU A 363 1.51 28.10 17.58
C GLU A 363 1.40 28.40 19.07
N GLN A 364 0.83 27.50 19.88
CA GLN A 364 0.63 27.73 21.32
C GLN A 364 1.94 27.65 22.10
N LEU A 365 2.83 26.75 21.71
CA LEU A 365 4.12 26.54 22.36
C LEU A 365 5.25 27.28 21.64
N GLY A 366 5.06 27.76 20.43
CA GLY A 366 6.10 28.37 19.60
C GLY A 366 7.19 27.37 19.22
N GLU A 367 6.83 26.09 19.01
CA GLU A 367 7.77 25.00 18.77
C GLU A 367 7.63 24.43 17.36
N ILE A 368 8.76 24.04 16.76
CA ILE A 368 8.83 23.32 15.50
C ILE A 368 9.06 21.84 15.83
N HIS A 369 8.21 20.99 15.29
CA HIS A 369 8.33 19.54 15.39
C HIS A 369 8.63 18.97 14.03
N VAL A 370 9.56 18.00 13.95
CA VAL A 370 9.93 17.31 12.71
C VAL A 370 9.83 15.81 12.89
N SER A 371 9.28 15.14 11.89
CA SER A 371 9.14 13.69 11.89
C SER A 371 10.28 13.05 11.11
N ILE A 372 10.85 11.96 11.62
CA ILE A 372 11.98 11.24 11.03
C ILE A 372 11.78 9.74 11.05
N MET A 373 12.47 9.02 10.16
CA MET A 373 12.45 7.57 10.09
C MET A 373 13.39 6.91 11.11
N GLY A 374 14.48 7.59 11.49
CA GLY A 374 15.47 7.09 12.44
C GLY A 374 16.49 8.16 12.86
N GLU A 375 17.21 7.87 13.95
CA GLU A 375 18.07 8.86 14.61
C GLU A 375 19.26 9.38 13.78
N VAL A 376 19.73 8.58 12.80
CA VAL A 376 20.82 9.01 11.90
C VAL A 376 20.41 10.22 11.05
N GLN A 377 19.12 10.38 10.76
CA GLN A 377 18.60 11.56 10.06
C GLN A 377 18.82 12.85 10.83
N LEU A 378 18.76 12.83 12.18
CA LEU A 378 18.98 14.03 13.01
C LEU A 378 20.38 14.62 12.79
N GLU A 379 21.40 13.76 12.80
CA GLU A 379 22.76 14.21 12.58
C GLU A 379 22.97 14.78 11.16
N ILE A 380 22.31 14.17 10.18
CA ILE A 380 22.36 14.66 8.80
C ILE A 380 21.63 15.99 8.69
N LEU A 381 20.48 16.17 9.33
CA LEU A 381 19.77 17.46 9.38
C LEU A 381 20.61 18.54 10.02
N LYS A 382 21.28 18.27 11.17
CA LYS A 382 22.23 19.23 11.80
C LYS A 382 23.32 19.67 10.80
N ASN A 383 23.92 18.71 10.10
CA ASN A 383 24.96 19.00 9.11
C ASN A 383 24.43 19.78 7.89
N ILE A 384 23.21 19.48 7.41
CA ILE A 384 22.58 20.22 6.31
C ILE A 384 22.33 21.66 6.72
N PHE A 385 21.77 21.89 7.93
CA PHE A 385 21.53 23.23 8.46
C PHE A 385 22.83 24.03 8.59
N LYS A 386 23.88 23.41 9.17
CA LYS A 386 25.18 24.05 9.27
C LYS A 386 25.78 24.44 7.93
N ARG A 387 25.74 23.55 6.95
CA ARG A 387 26.35 23.79 5.63
C ARG A 387 25.56 24.73 4.74
N ARG A 388 24.24 24.62 4.74
CA ARG A 388 23.38 25.30 3.77
C ARG A 388 22.91 26.67 4.27
N PHE A 389 22.63 26.77 5.57
CA PHE A 389 22.09 27.97 6.19
C PHE A 389 23.07 28.60 7.20
N ASP A 390 24.22 27.96 7.47
CA ASP A 390 25.20 28.36 8.52
C ASP A 390 24.59 28.49 9.93
N ILE A 391 23.61 27.64 10.25
CA ILE A 391 22.88 27.62 11.52
C ILE A 391 23.17 26.30 12.23
N ASP A 392 23.48 26.42 13.53
CA ASP A 392 23.56 25.26 14.41
C ASP A 392 22.20 25.04 15.08
N ILE A 393 21.67 23.82 14.92
CA ILE A 393 20.43 23.36 15.53
C ILE A 393 20.70 22.14 16.41
N ASP A 394 19.88 21.95 17.41
CA ASP A 394 19.79 20.72 18.19
C ASP A 394 18.37 20.20 18.21
N PHE A 395 18.18 18.99 18.69
CA PHE A 395 16.88 18.35 18.80
C PHE A 395 16.64 17.97 20.25
N GLY A 396 15.53 18.44 20.80
CA GLY A 396 15.05 18.07 22.12
C GLY A 396 14.57 16.63 22.18
N GLU A 397 14.10 16.20 23.36
CA GLU A 397 13.55 14.87 23.52
C GLU A 397 12.42 14.64 22.52
N GLY A 398 12.60 13.58 21.73
CA GLY A 398 11.62 13.21 20.73
C GLY A 398 10.43 12.48 21.37
N SER A 399 9.26 12.67 20.79
CA SER A 399 8.07 11.85 21.04
C SER A 399 7.91 10.81 19.94
N ILE A 400 7.12 9.79 20.21
CA ILE A 400 6.71 8.86 19.16
C ILE A 400 5.36 9.31 18.57
N ALA A 401 5.14 8.98 17.30
CA ALA A 401 3.88 9.22 16.64
C ALA A 401 2.88 8.13 17.02
N TYR A 402 2.11 8.35 18.07
CA TYR A 402 1.01 7.47 18.44
C TYR A 402 -0.11 7.51 17.37
N LYS A 403 -0.88 6.44 17.30
CA LYS A 403 -2.14 6.39 16.53
C LYS A 403 -3.24 5.84 17.43
N GLU A 404 -4.49 6.05 17.04
CA GLU A 404 -5.63 5.53 17.78
C GLU A 404 -6.54 4.69 16.88
N THR A 405 -7.18 3.69 17.47
CA THR A 405 -8.20 2.89 16.81
C THR A 405 -9.28 2.48 17.81
N ILE A 406 -10.21 1.63 17.39
CA ILE A 406 -11.30 1.12 18.22
C ILE A 406 -11.22 -0.40 18.35
N ALA A 407 -11.65 -0.94 19.49
CA ALA A 407 -11.67 -2.39 19.73
C ALA A 407 -12.92 -3.07 19.17
N GLU A 408 -14.05 -2.36 19.06
CA GLU A 408 -15.36 -2.91 18.69
C GLU A 408 -16.14 -1.95 17.78
N SER A 409 -17.12 -2.50 17.06
CA SER A 409 -17.95 -1.72 16.14
C SER A 409 -18.94 -0.85 16.91
N VAL A 410 -19.01 0.43 16.54
CA VAL A 410 -19.91 1.39 17.15
C VAL A 410 -20.66 2.23 16.11
N TYR A 411 -21.77 2.85 16.51
CA TYR A 411 -22.44 3.85 15.71
C TYR A 411 -22.08 5.24 16.19
N GLY A 412 -21.89 6.14 15.24
CA GLY A 412 -21.65 7.56 15.46
C GLY A 412 -22.74 8.41 14.84
N TYR A 413 -23.21 9.38 15.58
CA TYR A 413 -24.34 10.23 15.21
C TYR A 413 -23.93 11.68 15.20
N GLY A 414 -24.21 12.38 14.12
CA GLY A 414 -23.94 13.80 13.99
C GLY A 414 -25.17 14.54 13.49
N HIS A 415 -25.55 15.58 14.20
CA HIS A 415 -26.66 16.44 13.87
C HIS A 415 -26.20 17.90 13.84
N TYR A 416 -26.57 18.62 12.79
CA TYR A 416 -26.24 20.02 12.64
C TYR A 416 -27.44 20.81 12.13
N GLU A 417 -28.09 21.56 13.04
CA GLU A 417 -29.30 22.31 12.78
C GLU A 417 -29.27 23.71 13.44
N PRO A 418 -28.30 24.59 13.07
CA PRO A 418 -28.45 26.01 13.40
C PRO A 418 -29.56 26.63 12.55
N LEU A 419 -29.93 27.88 12.84
CA LEU A 419 -31.04 28.56 12.19
C LEU A 419 -30.91 28.51 10.64
N ARG A 420 -31.92 27.92 9.96
CA ARG A 420 -31.99 27.71 8.50
C ARG A 420 -30.95 26.75 7.91
N HIS A 421 -30.37 25.90 8.72
CA HIS A 421 -29.50 24.82 8.28
C HIS A 421 -30.00 23.48 8.82
N TYR A 422 -29.72 22.39 8.14
CA TYR A 422 -30.12 21.07 8.60
C TYR A 422 -29.27 19.96 7.94
N ALA A 423 -28.61 19.14 8.74
CA ALA A 423 -28.06 17.86 8.29
C ALA A 423 -27.99 16.87 9.44
N GLU A 424 -28.32 15.62 9.16
CA GLU A 424 -28.15 14.50 10.10
C GLU A 424 -27.44 13.35 9.38
N VAL A 425 -26.41 12.77 10.04
CA VAL A 425 -25.55 11.71 9.49
C VAL A 425 -25.35 10.63 10.54
N HIS A 426 -25.63 9.39 10.17
CA HIS A 426 -25.34 8.21 10.98
C HIS A 426 -24.27 7.38 10.33
N LEU A 427 -23.19 7.13 11.05
CA LEU A 427 -22.04 6.36 10.61
C LEU A 427 -21.90 5.09 11.45
N LYS A 428 -21.36 4.05 10.86
CA LYS A 428 -20.87 2.87 11.55
C LYS A 428 -19.34 2.87 11.48
N LEU A 429 -18.68 2.78 12.62
CA LEU A 429 -17.24 2.67 12.75
C LEU A 429 -16.92 1.21 13.10
N GLU A 430 -16.08 0.56 12.32
CA GLU A 430 -15.71 -0.84 12.48
C GLU A 430 -14.19 -0.96 12.52
N PRO A 431 -13.62 -1.73 13.47
CA PRO A 431 -12.18 -1.96 13.47
C PRO A 431 -11.76 -2.79 12.26
N LEU A 432 -10.57 -2.54 11.75
CA LEU A 432 -9.90 -3.31 10.71
C LEU A 432 -8.63 -3.96 11.26
N GLU A 433 -8.07 -4.90 10.48
CA GLU A 433 -6.75 -5.45 10.77
C GLU A 433 -5.68 -4.35 10.75
N ARG A 434 -4.64 -4.53 11.57
CA ARG A 434 -3.53 -3.57 11.68
C ARG A 434 -2.86 -3.30 10.33
N GLY A 435 -2.57 -2.03 10.07
CA GLY A 435 -1.94 -1.58 8.82
C GLY A 435 -2.88 -1.44 7.62
N LYS A 436 -4.20 -1.59 7.82
CA LYS A 436 -5.20 -1.39 6.74
C LYS A 436 -5.61 0.06 6.55
N GLY A 437 -5.25 0.94 7.50
CA GLY A 437 -5.58 2.35 7.46
C GLY A 437 -7.08 2.64 7.52
N LEU A 438 -7.49 3.84 7.10
CA LEU A 438 -8.89 4.23 7.05
C LEU A 438 -9.54 3.80 5.74
N ARG A 439 -10.76 3.26 5.83
CA ARG A 439 -11.59 2.92 4.68
C ARG A 439 -12.98 3.52 4.84
N PHE A 440 -13.52 4.03 3.74
CA PHE A 440 -14.83 4.69 3.71
C PHE A 440 -15.76 3.95 2.77
N ALA A 441 -17.03 3.78 3.21
CA ALA A 441 -18.07 3.09 2.45
C ALA A 441 -19.44 3.71 2.70
N THR A 442 -20.43 3.36 1.88
CA THR A 442 -21.83 3.69 2.09
C THR A 442 -22.70 2.44 1.96
N GLU A 443 -23.60 2.25 2.89
CA GLU A 443 -24.70 1.27 2.88
C GLU A 443 -26.06 1.99 2.88
N CYS A 444 -26.07 3.32 2.75
CA CYS A 444 -27.26 4.15 2.74
C CYS A 444 -28.05 3.92 1.45
N SER A 445 -29.36 3.70 1.57
CA SER A 445 -30.27 3.62 0.42
C SER A 445 -30.41 4.97 -0.27
N GLU A 446 -30.48 4.98 -1.60
CA GLU A 446 -30.75 6.18 -2.40
C GLU A 446 -32.17 6.74 -2.12
N ASP A 447 -33.10 5.90 -1.67
CA ASP A 447 -34.45 6.33 -1.26
C ASP A 447 -34.45 7.12 0.06
N THR A 448 -33.43 6.92 0.90
CA THR A 448 -33.29 7.59 2.20
C THR A 448 -32.52 8.90 2.08
N LEU A 449 -31.41 8.87 1.35
CA LEU A 449 -30.55 10.04 1.09
C LEU A 449 -30.06 9.99 -0.34
N ASP A 450 -30.29 11.06 -1.10
CA ASP A 450 -29.84 11.18 -2.49
C ASP A 450 -28.35 10.91 -2.66
N LYS A 451 -27.98 10.27 -3.77
CA LYS A 451 -26.62 9.83 -4.12
C LYS A 451 -25.59 10.96 -4.10
N ASN A 452 -25.99 12.18 -4.44
CA ASN A 452 -25.06 13.32 -4.45
C ASN A 452 -24.69 13.72 -3.02
N TRP A 453 -25.64 13.68 -2.09
CA TRP A 453 -25.36 13.90 -0.67
C TRP A 453 -24.50 12.80 -0.08
N GLN A 454 -24.73 11.54 -0.45
CA GLN A 454 -23.88 10.43 -0.02
C GLN A 454 -22.44 10.62 -0.49
N ARG A 455 -22.22 11.00 -1.76
CA ARG A 455 -20.89 11.29 -2.30
C ARG A 455 -20.21 12.46 -1.57
N LEU A 456 -20.97 13.50 -1.27
CA LEU A 456 -20.48 14.64 -0.52
C LEU A 456 -20.02 14.25 0.89
N ILE A 457 -20.79 13.44 1.61
CA ILE A 457 -20.41 12.91 2.92
C ILE A 457 -19.13 12.07 2.81
N LEU A 458 -19.01 11.20 1.81
CA LEU A 458 -17.79 10.43 1.57
C LEU A 458 -16.57 11.32 1.28
N THR A 459 -16.76 12.41 0.53
CA THR A 459 -15.71 13.41 0.32
C THR A 459 -15.29 14.05 1.64
N HIS A 460 -16.26 14.46 2.49
CA HIS A 460 -15.96 15.02 3.81
C HIS A 460 -15.27 14.04 4.75
N LEU A 461 -15.54 12.74 4.62
CA LEU A 461 -14.79 11.70 5.36
C LEU A 461 -13.33 11.58 4.90
N GLN A 462 -13.02 11.92 3.66
CA GLN A 462 -11.67 11.80 3.09
C GLN A 462 -10.82 13.08 3.25
N GLU A 463 -11.44 14.25 3.36
CA GLU A 463 -10.73 15.54 3.34
C GLU A 463 -10.02 15.89 4.65
N LYS A 464 -10.39 15.27 5.77
CA LYS A 464 -9.89 15.61 7.12
C LYS A 464 -9.07 14.49 7.73
N LYS A 465 -7.98 14.84 8.42
CA LYS A 465 -7.31 13.95 9.37
C LYS A 465 -8.11 13.91 10.65
N TYR A 466 -8.70 12.78 10.99
CA TYR A 466 -9.48 12.61 12.22
C TYR A 466 -8.55 12.26 13.37
N LEU A 467 -8.78 12.92 14.51
CA LEU A 467 -8.03 12.69 15.75
C LEU A 467 -8.83 11.78 16.69
N GLY A 468 -8.12 10.95 17.43
CA GLY A 468 -8.68 10.08 18.45
C GLY A 468 -9.04 10.81 19.74
N VAL A 469 -9.48 10.06 20.73
CA VAL A 469 -10.05 10.62 21.98
C VAL A 469 -9.19 10.35 23.21
N LEU A 470 -8.08 9.60 23.04
CA LEU A 470 -7.14 9.27 24.11
C LEU A 470 -6.03 10.31 24.25
N THR A 471 -5.30 10.54 23.17
CA THR A 471 -4.16 11.46 23.12
C THR A 471 -4.31 12.56 22.07
N GLY A 472 -5.41 12.53 21.30
CA GLY A 472 -5.56 13.39 20.14
C GLY A 472 -4.72 12.94 18.93
N SER A 473 -4.18 11.73 18.96
CA SER A 473 -3.40 11.18 17.85
C SER A 473 -4.27 10.79 16.67
N PRO A 474 -3.74 10.74 15.43
CA PRO A 474 -4.53 10.37 14.25
C PRO A 474 -5.14 8.97 14.38
N ILE A 475 -6.39 8.80 13.94
CA ILE A 475 -7.05 7.50 13.91
C ILE A 475 -6.57 6.66 12.71
N THR A 476 -6.54 5.33 12.88
CA THR A 476 -6.18 4.36 11.84
C THR A 476 -6.91 3.04 12.00
N ASP A 477 -6.78 2.16 11.02
CA ASP A 477 -7.25 0.77 11.03
C ASP A 477 -8.73 0.65 11.38
N MET A 478 -9.57 1.45 10.71
CA MET A 478 -11.01 1.36 10.84
C MET A 478 -11.74 1.65 9.51
N LYS A 479 -12.91 1.05 9.38
CA LYS A 479 -13.85 1.31 8.29
C LYS A 479 -14.97 2.20 8.81
N ILE A 480 -15.19 3.31 8.14
CA ILE A 480 -16.29 4.23 8.44
C ILE A 480 -17.32 4.12 7.33
N THR A 481 -18.51 3.64 7.67
CA THR A 481 -19.60 3.37 6.72
C THR A 481 -20.76 4.30 6.97
N LEU A 482 -21.22 5.01 5.94
CA LEU A 482 -22.46 5.79 6.00
C LEU A 482 -23.66 4.84 5.98
N ILE A 483 -24.45 4.83 7.07
CA ILE A 483 -25.62 3.97 7.21
C ILE A 483 -26.89 4.70 6.78
N THR A 484 -27.08 5.93 7.24
CA THR A 484 -28.22 6.76 6.87
C THR A 484 -27.92 8.23 7.09
N GLY A 485 -28.74 9.09 6.53
CA GLY A 485 -28.67 10.52 6.73
C GLY A 485 -29.93 11.19 6.29
N ARG A 486 -30.10 12.46 6.66
CA ARG A 486 -31.28 13.25 6.32
C ARG A 486 -30.87 14.66 5.91
N ALA A 487 -31.47 15.09 4.79
CA ALA A 487 -31.39 16.45 4.27
C ALA A 487 -32.74 17.13 4.37
N HIS A 488 -32.78 18.45 4.44
CA HIS A 488 -34.00 19.25 4.32
C HIS A 488 -33.97 20.06 3.02
N LEU A 489 -35.01 19.92 2.19
CA LEU A 489 -35.08 20.50 0.84
C LEU A 489 -34.73 21.99 0.71
N LYS A 490 -35.00 22.80 1.74
CA LYS A 490 -34.83 24.25 1.74
C LYS A 490 -33.70 24.74 2.64
N HIS A 491 -33.18 23.88 3.53
CA HIS A 491 -32.29 24.27 4.61
C HIS A 491 -31.00 23.48 4.67
N THR A 492 -30.74 22.58 3.72
CA THR A 492 -29.47 21.85 3.67
C THR A 492 -28.54 22.45 2.64
N GLU A 493 -27.35 22.81 3.08
CA GLU A 493 -26.22 23.23 2.25
C GLU A 493 -25.07 22.22 2.40
N GLY A 494 -24.10 22.24 1.46
CA GLY A 494 -22.98 21.28 1.48
C GLY A 494 -22.17 21.34 2.79
N GLY A 495 -21.96 22.53 3.34
CA GLY A 495 -21.26 22.73 4.60
C GLY A 495 -21.94 22.13 5.81
N ASP A 496 -23.25 21.92 5.78
CA ASP A 496 -24.00 21.31 6.89
C ASP A 496 -23.66 19.83 7.05
N PHE A 497 -23.57 19.11 5.94
CA PHE A 497 -23.11 17.72 5.94
C PHE A 497 -21.65 17.58 6.38
N ARG A 498 -20.79 18.55 6.07
CA ARG A 498 -19.42 18.57 6.61
C ARG A 498 -19.47 18.60 8.14
N GLN A 499 -20.23 19.52 8.71
CA GLN A 499 -20.36 19.68 10.16
C GLN A 499 -21.00 18.45 10.83
N ALA A 500 -22.06 17.89 10.25
CA ALA A 500 -22.69 16.69 10.75
C ALA A 500 -21.79 15.46 10.67
N THR A 501 -21.04 15.29 9.57
CA THR A 501 -20.11 14.18 9.36
C THR A 501 -18.96 14.19 10.38
N TYR A 502 -18.34 15.34 10.62
CA TYR A 502 -17.25 15.46 11.58
C TYR A 502 -17.71 15.14 13.00
N ARG A 503 -18.88 15.63 13.36
CA ARG A 503 -19.50 15.34 14.68
C ARG A 503 -19.86 13.86 14.81
N ALA A 504 -20.38 13.24 13.74
CA ALA A 504 -20.73 11.81 13.74
C ALA A 504 -19.49 10.94 13.97
N VAL A 505 -18.36 11.23 13.29
CA VAL A 505 -17.10 10.50 13.52
C VAL A 505 -16.65 10.68 14.96
N ARG A 506 -16.59 11.93 15.44
CA ARG A 506 -16.08 12.23 16.79
C ARG A 506 -16.97 11.65 17.88
N GLN A 507 -18.28 11.72 17.73
CA GLN A 507 -19.26 11.14 18.65
C GLN A 507 -19.14 9.60 18.69
N GLY A 508 -18.97 8.96 17.53
CA GLY A 508 -18.72 7.52 17.46
C GLY A 508 -17.43 7.12 18.18
N LEU A 509 -16.33 7.88 18.02
CA LEU A 509 -15.08 7.65 18.73
C LEU A 509 -15.22 7.80 20.25
N ARG A 510 -16.06 8.74 20.71
CA ARG A 510 -16.36 8.92 22.14
C ARG A 510 -17.18 7.74 22.72
N ASN A 511 -18.03 7.13 21.93
CA ASN A 511 -18.82 5.96 22.34
C ASN A 511 -18.04 4.65 22.26
N ALA A 512 -16.96 4.61 21.46
CA ALA A 512 -16.16 3.43 21.25
C ALA A 512 -15.31 3.10 22.47
N LYS A 513 -14.79 1.88 22.50
CA LYS A 513 -13.65 1.50 23.33
C LYS A 513 -12.37 1.84 22.55
N PRO A 514 -11.73 2.97 22.84
CA PRO A 514 -10.56 3.41 22.08
C PRO A 514 -9.34 2.58 22.47
N VAL A 515 -8.44 2.38 21.51
CA VAL A 515 -7.17 1.65 21.68
C VAL A 515 -6.03 2.55 21.19
N LEU A 516 -5.07 2.80 22.06
CA LEU A 516 -3.84 3.51 21.73
C LEU A 516 -2.88 2.56 21.03
N LEU A 517 -2.30 3.01 19.93
CA LEU A 517 -1.32 2.26 19.14
C LEU A 517 0.03 2.99 19.17
N GLU A 518 1.08 2.23 19.41
CA GLU A 518 2.46 2.70 19.33
C GLU A 518 3.21 2.00 18.20
N PRO A 519 4.22 2.65 17.60
CA PRO A 519 5.04 2.04 16.57
C PRO A 519 6.01 1.01 17.18
N TYR A 520 6.26 -0.06 16.43
CA TYR A 520 7.20 -1.12 16.76
C TYR A 520 8.33 -1.20 15.73
N TYR A 521 9.52 -1.55 16.22
CA TYR A 521 10.62 -2.01 15.38
C TYR A 521 10.67 -3.53 15.34
N SER A 522 10.89 -4.08 14.14
CA SER A 522 11.51 -5.38 13.98
C SER A 522 13.03 -5.17 14.07
N PHE A 523 13.69 -5.84 15.00
CA PHE A 523 15.13 -5.68 15.19
C PHE A 523 15.90 -6.97 14.89
N THR A 524 17.15 -6.79 14.49
CA THR A 524 18.18 -7.83 14.42
C THR A 524 19.37 -7.33 15.23
N LEU A 525 19.65 -8.02 16.32
CA LEU A 525 20.73 -7.69 17.25
C LEU A 525 21.80 -8.77 17.19
N GLU A 526 23.00 -8.39 16.78
CA GLU A 526 24.19 -9.26 16.74
C GLU A 526 25.13 -8.88 17.87
N VAL A 527 25.40 -9.80 18.77
CA VAL A 527 26.28 -9.60 19.94
C VAL A 527 27.18 -10.78 20.18
N PRO A 528 28.39 -10.60 20.77
CA PRO A 528 29.22 -11.70 21.21
C PRO A 528 28.47 -12.63 22.18
N GLN A 529 28.72 -13.95 22.12
CA GLN A 529 28.00 -14.94 22.93
C GLN A 529 28.00 -14.60 24.43
N GLN A 530 29.06 -14.03 24.97
CA GLN A 530 29.16 -13.61 26.37
C GLN A 530 28.17 -12.48 26.75
N ASN A 531 27.67 -11.73 25.80
CA ASN A 531 26.77 -10.60 25.99
C ASN A 531 25.28 -10.95 25.76
N VAL A 532 24.97 -12.16 25.28
CA VAL A 532 23.61 -12.57 24.94
C VAL A 532 22.65 -12.47 26.13
N GLY A 533 23.07 -12.90 27.32
CA GLY A 533 22.24 -12.83 28.54
C GLY A 533 21.82 -11.39 28.88
N ARG A 534 22.75 -10.43 28.76
CA ARG A 534 22.45 -9.01 28.93
C ARG A 534 21.48 -8.51 27.88
N ALA A 535 21.77 -8.79 26.62
CA ALA A 535 20.92 -8.38 25.50
C ALA A 535 19.47 -8.88 25.63
N ILE A 536 19.27 -10.13 26.03
CA ILE A 536 17.95 -10.71 26.30
C ILE A 536 17.24 -9.97 27.44
N THR A 537 17.95 -9.70 28.55
CA THR A 537 17.37 -8.99 29.68
C THR A 537 16.98 -7.55 29.29
N ASP A 538 17.84 -6.85 28.54
CA ASP A 538 17.56 -5.50 28.07
C ASP A 538 16.29 -5.50 27.18
N ILE A 539 16.18 -6.42 26.20
CA ILE A 539 15.00 -6.54 25.30
C ILE A 539 13.74 -6.86 26.11
N GLN A 540 13.82 -7.75 27.12
CA GLN A 540 12.67 -8.07 27.98
C GLN A 540 12.20 -6.86 28.79
N ASN A 541 13.14 -6.09 29.34
CA ASN A 541 12.82 -4.87 30.09
C ASN A 541 12.18 -3.80 29.20
N MET A 542 12.52 -3.76 27.91
CA MET A 542 11.91 -2.90 26.88
C MET A 542 10.53 -3.39 26.40
N GLY A 543 9.97 -4.45 26.98
CA GLY A 543 8.70 -5.02 26.51
C GLY A 543 8.81 -5.72 25.15
N GLY A 544 10.02 -6.02 24.69
CA GLY A 544 10.26 -6.66 23.39
C GLY A 544 10.00 -8.17 23.39
N VAL A 545 9.61 -8.68 22.24
CA VAL A 545 9.45 -10.11 21.96
C VAL A 545 10.55 -10.54 21.00
N PHE A 546 11.19 -11.68 21.27
CA PHE A 546 12.29 -12.16 20.45
C PHE A 546 12.24 -13.69 20.22
N SER A 547 12.84 -14.13 19.12
CA SER A 547 13.05 -15.56 18.81
C SER A 547 14.28 -16.11 19.56
N GLN A 548 14.43 -17.44 19.59
CA GLN A 548 15.64 -18.05 20.13
C GLN A 548 16.89 -17.50 19.42
N PRO A 549 17.97 -17.15 20.19
CA PRO A 549 19.20 -16.67 19.60
C PRO A 549 19.83 -17.71 18.67
N GLU A 550 20.16 -17.29 17.46
CA GLU A 550 20.89 -18.11 16.48
C GLU A 550 22.40 -17.89 16.68
N VAL A 551 23.17 -18.97 16.88
CA VAL A 551 24.62 -18.88 17.05
C VAL A 551 25.30 -18.84 15.68
N SER A 552 26.11 -17.82 15.43
CA SER A 552 26.89 -17.63 14.20
C SER A 552 28.36 -17.38 14.57
N GLY A 553 29.17 -18.42 14.63
CA GLY A 553 30.57 -18.32 15.03
C GLY A 553 30.75 -17.84 16.48
N GLU A 554 31.47 -16.74 16.71
CA GLU A 554 31.68 -16.11 18.01
C GLU A 554 30.50 -15.18 18.42
N PHE A 555 29.57 -14.94 17.52
CA PHE A 555 28.40 -14.06 17.71
C PHE A 555 27.10 -14.85 17.85
N SER A 556 26.14 -14.19 18.45
CA SER A 556 24.75 -14.65 18.48
C SER A 556 23.85 -13.56 17.87
N VAL A 557 22.92 -13.98 17.04
CA VAL A 557 21.93 -13.12 16.41
C VAL A 557 20.58 -13.31 17.07
N ILE A 558 20.01 -12.23 17.61
CA ILE A 558 18.70 -12.18 18.25
C ILE A 558 17.80 -11.37 17.34
N LYS A 559 16.68 -11.98 16.91
CA LYS A 559 15.67 -11.31 16.08
C LYS A 559 14.39 -11.15 16.88
N GLY A 560 13.71 -10.04 16.72
CA GLY A 560 12.48 -9.81 17.48
C GLY A 560 11.79 -8.50 17.10
N SER A 561 10.85 -8.11 17.93
CA SER A 561 10.18 -6.81 17.83
C SER A 561 10.07 -6.15 19.20
N ALA A 562 10.19 -4.83 19.24
CA ALA A 562 10.09 -4.05 20.47
C ALA A 562 9.50 -2.64 20.17
N PRO A 563 8.90 -1.98 21.19
CA PRO A 563 8.42 -0.61 21.07
C PRO A 563 9.54 0.36 20.65
N VAL A 564 9.21 1.26 19.73
CA VAL A 564 10.19 2.23 19.20
C VAL A 564 10.75 3.11 20.31
N LEU A 565 9.89 3.54 21.25
CA LEU A 565 10.29 4.40 22.38
C LEU A 565 11.40 3.78 23.22
N GLU A 566 11.23 2.52 23.59
CA GLU A 566 12.16 1.79 24.45
C GLU A 566 13.49 1.44 23.74
N MET A 567 13.44 1.29 22.42
CA MET A 567 14.61 0.98 21.61
C MET A 567 15.49 2.20 21.32
N ARG A 568 15.02 3.42 21.68
CA ARG A 568 15.75 4.66 21.47
C ARG A 568 17.09 4.61 22.22
N GLY A 569 18.16 5.02 21.56
CA GLY A 569 19.51 5.04 22.14
C GLY A 569 20.10 3.66 22.45
N TYR A 570 19.36 2.56 22.28
CA TYR A 570 19.84 1.22 22.61
C TYR A 570 21.03 0.80 21.72
N GLN A 571 21.12 1.29 20.50
CA GLN A 571 22.30 1.06 19.64
C GLN A 571 23.59 1.56 20.29
N SER A 572 23.58 2.73 20.92
CA SER A 572 24.73 3.28 21.65
C SER A 572 25.09 2.42 22.86
N GLN A 573 24.10 1.91 23.57
CA GLN A 573 24.32 0.97 24.68
C GLN A 573 24.93 -0.35 24.18
N VAL A 574 24.42 -0.92 23.10
CA VAL A 574 24.95 -2.14 22.46
C VAL A 574 26.42 -1.94 22.10
N ILE A 575 26.76 -0.86 21.42
CA ILE A 575 28.14 -0.52 21.07
C ILE A 575 29.02 -0.42 22.32
N SER A 576 28.53 0.21 23.38
CA SER A 576 29.25 0.40 24.63
C SER A 576 29.59 -0.92 25.34
N TYR A 577 28.58 -1.78 25.60
CA TYR A 577 28.83 -3.01 26.36
C TYR A 577 29.48 -4.13 25.54
N THR A 578 29.40 -4.05 24.21
CA THR A 578 30.09 -4.97 23.30
C THR A 578 31.46 -4.47 22.86
N LYS A 579 31.91 -3.31 23.36
CA LYS A 579 33.21 -2.66 23.01
C LYS A 579 33.32 -2.39 21.49
N GLY A 580 32.22 -2.00 20.86
CA GLY A 580 32.18 -1.61 19.46
C GLY A 580 31.94 -2.70 18.44
N VAL A 581 31.81 -3.99 18.87
CA VAL A 581 31.62 -5.11 17.92
C VAL A 581 30.16 -5.54 17.76
N GLY A 582 29.24 -5.12 18.64
CA GLY A 582 27.83 -5.40 18.54
C GLY A 582 27.13 -4.55 17.47
N LYS A 583 26.15 -5.13 16.80
CA LYS A 583 25.33 -4.48 15.77
C LYS A 583 23.86 -4.57 16.13
N LEU A 584 23.15 -3.45 16.04
CA LEU A 584 21.68 -3.40 16.13
C LEU A 584 21.14 -2.80 14.83
N ILE A 585 20.18 -3.48 14.23
CA ILE A 585 19.49 -3.02 13.03
C ILE A 585 18.00 -3.06 13.32
N CYS A 586 17.34 -1.91 13.22
CA CYS A 586 15.90 -1.76 13.43
C CYS A 586 15.22 -1.40 12.11
N THR A 587 14.06 -1.98 11.87
CA THR A 587 13.18 -1.66 10.73
C THR A 587 11.77 -1.46 11.27
N SER A 588 11.02 -0.50 10.72
CA SER A 588 9.63 -0.27 11.13
C SER A 588 8.79 -1.55 10.89
N ASP A 589 8.07 -1.99 11.93
CA ASP A 589 7.19 -3.17 11.92
C ASP A 589 5.70 -2.80 12.07
N GLY A 590 5.37 -1.52 11.82
CA GLY A 590 4.02 -1.00 11.92
C GLY A 590 3.62 -0.64 13.34
N TYR A 591 2.31 -0.66 13.60
CA TYR A 591 1.72 -0.22 14.86
C TYR A 591 1.07 -1.38 15.60
N ARG A 592 1.23 -1.43 16.93
CA ARG A 592 0.60 -2.41 17.84
C ARG A 592 -0.01 -1.68 19.04
N GLU A 593 -0.78 -2.40 19.86
CA GLU A 593 -1.33 -1.82 21.09
C GLU A 593 -0.22 -1.34 22.01
N CYS A 594 -0.41 -0.15 22.55
CA CYS A 594 0.56 0.47 23.43
C CYS A 594 0.69 -0.32 24.75
N HIS A 595 1.92 -0.69 25.09
CA HIS A 595 2.21 -1.54 26.24
C HIS A 595 2.02 -0.83 27.59
N ASN A 596 2.15 0.50 27.62
CA ASN A 596 2.09 1.33 28.82
C ASN A 596 1.05 2.48 28.69
N THR A 597 -0.12 2.16 28.12
CA THR A 597 -1.17 3.15 27.77
C THR A 597 -1.49 4.12 28.92
N GLU A 598 -1.59 3.65 30.16
CA GLU A 598 -1.94 4.49 31.32
C GLU A 598 -0.93 5.60 31.55
N VAL A 599 0.38 5.29 31.47
CA VAL A 599 1.46 6.28 31.64
C VAL A 599 1.41 7.31 30.54
N VAL A 600 1.22 6.88 29.30
CA VAL A 600 1.13 7.79 28.14
C VAL A 600 -0.07 8.73 28.25
N LEU A 601 -1.22 8.25 28.72
CA LEU A 601 -2.41 9.07 28.90
C LEU A 601 -2.20 10.14 29.97
N GLU A 602 -1.52 9.81 31.08
CA GLU A 602 -1.18 10.77 32.13
C GLU A 602 -0.21 11.83 31.61
N GLU A 603 0.78 11.44 30.82
CA GLU A 603 1.78 12.34 30.24
C GLU A 603 1.15 13.33 29.22
N TYR A 604 0.31 12.81 28.32
CA TYR A 604 -0.34 13.64 27.30
C TYR A 604 -1.44 14.56 27.86
N GLY A 605 -2.15 14.12 28.90
CA GLY A 605 -3.20 14.91 29.57
C GLY A 605 -4.27 15.45 28.64
N TYR A 606 -4.51 14.80 27.48
CA TYR A 606 -5.46 15.25 26.47
C TYR A 606 -6.90 15.13 26.96
N ASP A 607 -7.65 16.21 26.88
CA ASP A 607 -9.08 16.26 27.23
C ASP A 607 -9.92 16.49 25.97
N PRO A 608 -10.59 15.46 25.45
CA PRO A 608 -11.39 15.58 24.24
C PRO A 608 -12.63 16.49 24.36
N ASP A 609 -13.04 16.88 25.59
CA ASP A 609 -14.14 17.82 25.80
C ASP A 609 -13.66 19.29 25.68
N ARG A 610 -12.37 19.54 25.79
CA ARG A 610 -11.76 20.86 25.58
C ARG A 610 -11.38 21.12 24.13
N ASP A 611 -11.32 20.09 23.30
CA ASP A 611 -11.02 20.23 21.88
C ASP A 611 -12.25 20.72 21.11
N LEU A 612 -12.40 22.05 21.06
CA LEU A 612 -13.54 22.70 20.39
C LEU A 612 -13.51 22.57 18.86
N GLU A 613 -12.35 22.38 18.25
CA GLU A 613 -12.20 22.20 16.82
C GLU A 613 -12.70 20.81 16.37
N ASN A 614 -12.58 19.81 17.25
CA ASN A 614 -13.01 18.44 17.01
C ASN A 614 -14.16 18.04 17.95
N THR A 615 -15.15 18.90 18.10
CA THR A 615 -16.26 18.66 19.01
C THR A 615 -17.10 17.45 18.61
N ALA A 616 -17.51 16.65 19.59
CA ALA A 616 -18.46 15.54 19.45
C ALA A 616 -19.92 16.00 19.68
N ASP A 617 -20.12 17.19 20.21
CA ASP A 617 -21.42 17.76 20.51
C ASP A 617 -22.14 18.15 19.22
N SER A 618 -23.44 17.92 19.14
CA SER A 618 -24.28 18.25 18.00
C SER A 618 -25.08 19.53 18.23
N VAL A 619 -25.51 20.18 17.16
CA VAL A 619 -26.30 21.42 17.21
C VAL A 619 -27.73 21.10 16.79
N PHE A 620 -28.69 21.39 17.65
CA PHE A 620 -30.12 21.25 17.40
C PHE A 620 -30.79 22.63 17.42
N CYS A 621 -31.99 22.74 16.82
CA CYS A 621 -32.77 23.96 16.79
C CYS A 621 -34.04 23.81 17.64
N SER A 622 -34.31 24.77 18.53
CA SER A 622 -35.55 24.88 19.24
C SER A 622 -36.04 26.34 19.24
N HIS A 623 -37.27 26.55 18.87
CA HIS A 623 -37.87 27.89 18.82
C HIS A 623 -37.09 28.93 18.00
N GLY A 624 -36.40 28.46 16.94
CA GLY A 624 -35.62 29.32 16.05
C GLY A 624 -34.21 29.67 16.57
N ALA A 625 -33.76 29.07 17.68
CA ALA A 625 -32.40 29.22 18.19
C ALA A 625 -31.64 27.89 18.20
N GLY A 626 -30.41 27.89 17.68
CA GLY A 626 -29.49 26.74 17.75
C GLY A 626 -28.99 26.56 19.19
N TYR A 627 -28.95 25.33 19.69
CA TYR A 627 -28.34 24.99 20.97
C TYR A 627 -27.49 23.71 20.86
N ASN A 628 -26.43 23.64 21.65
CA ASN A 628 -25.56 22.49 21.69
C ASN A 628 -26.14 21.37 22.56
N VAL A 629 -26.08 20.14 22.07
CA VAL A 629 -26.43 18.91 22.78
C VAL A 629 -25.12 18.10 22.95
N LYS A 630 -24.89 17.68 24.19
CA LYS A 630 -23.70 16.86 24.51
C LYS A 630 -23.74 15.54 23.80
N TRP A 631 -22.56 15.05 23.42
CA TRP A 631 -22.36 13.84 22.61
C TRP A 631 -23.07 12.59 23.15
N ASN A 632 -23.19 12.46 24.48
CA ASN A 632 -23.88 11.34 25.13
C ASN A 632 -25.44 11.48 25.10
N GLU A 633 -25.96 12.68 24.90
CA GLU A 633 -27.41 12.94 24.79
C GLU A 633 -27.89 12.97 23.33
N VAL A 634 -26.99 13.02 22.36
CA VAL A 634 -27.34 13.10 20.92
C VAL A 634 -28.26 11.97 20.49
N PRO A 635 -28.01 10.68 20.84
CA PRO A 635 -28.86 9.57 20.40
C PRO A 635 -30.33 9.66 20.78
N ASP A 636 -30.65 10.38 21.87
CA ASP A 636 -32.03 10.54 22.36
C ASP A 636 -32.79 11.67 21.65
N LYS A 637 -32.07 12.55 20.93
CA LYS A 637 -32.66 13.74 20.28
C LYS A 637 -32.69 13.69 18.76
N LEU A 638 -32.19 12.62 18.17
CA LEU A 638 -32.11 12.45 16.71
C LEU A 638 -33.47 12.44 16.06
N HIS A 639 -33.56 12.98 14.86
CA HIS A 639 -34.76 12.92 14.02
C HIS A 639 -34.92 11.60 13.29
N ILE A 640 -33.85 10.87 13.09
CA ILE A 640 -33.81 9.49 12.60
C ILE A 640 -33.51 8.60 13.82
N PRO A 641 -34.36 7.59 14.13
CA PRO A 641 -34.10 6.69 15.25
C PRO A 641 -32.71 6.01 15.13
N PRO A 642 -31.93 5.89 16.21
CA PRO A 642 -30.67 5.14 16.25
C PRO A 642 -30.85 3.70 15.79
N GLU A 643 -29.82 3.13 15.15
CA GLU A 643 -29.85 1.79 14.57
C GLU A 643 -30.07 0.68 15.61
N ASP A 644 -29.53 0.84 16.81
CA ASP A 644 -29.72 -0.07 17.94
C ASP A 644 -31.21 -0.10 18.42
N LYS A 645 -31.93 1.02 18.34
CA LYS A 645 -33.34 1.10 18.65
C LYS A 645 -34.26 0.61 17.50
N ARG A 646 -33.83 0.69 16.24
CA ARG A 646 -34.56 0.20 15.06
C ARG A 646 -34.80 -1.31 15.08
N ARG A 647 -33.89 -2.10 15.64
CA ARG A 647 -34.05 -3.56 15.75
C ARG A 647 -35.13 -4.03 16.73
N GLN A 648 -35.59 -3.15 17.60
CA GLN A 648 -36.64 -3.48 18.58
C GLN A 648 -38.10 -3.19 18.11
N VAL A 649 -38.26 -2.48 16.99
CA VAL A 649 -39.58 -2.08 16.47
C VAL A 649 -39.81 -2.68 15.08
N SER A 650 -39.92 -3.99 14.98
CA SER A 650 -40.42 -4.67 13.79
C SER A 650 -41.87 -5.08 13.99
N GLN A 651 -42.80 -4.12 13.84
CA GLN A 651 -44.20 -4.36 13.44
C GLN A 651 -44.49 -3.53 12.18
N PRO A 652 -45.20 -4.10 11.19
CA PRO A 652 -45.40 -3.43 9.92
C PRO A 652 -46.37 -2.27 10.04
N GLN A 653 -45.92 -1.05 9.97
CA GLN A 653 -46.75 0.10 9.67
C GLN A 653 -46.88 0.24 8.15
N THR A 654 -48.15 0.24 7.72
CA THR A 654 -48.61 0.42 6.35
C THR A 654 -47.96 1.62 5.63
N TYR A 655 -47.34 1.34 4.52
CA TYR A 655 -46.72 2.34 3.64
C TYR A 655 -47.75 3.30 3.06
N ALA A 656 -47.66 4.57 3.38
CA ALA A 656 -48.25 5.64 2.62
C ALA A 656 -47.45 5.85 1.32
N ARG A 657 -48.18 5.90 0.23
CA ARG A 657 -47.79 5.93 -1.20
C ARG A 657 -46.47 6.54 -1.56
N ALA A 658 -45.62 5.72 -2.20
CA ALA A 658 -44.35 6.07 -2.79
C ALA A 658 -44.38 7.16 -3.89
N GLU A 659 -45.55 7.49 -4.42
CA GLU A 659 -45.72 8.46 -5.51
C GLU A 659 -45.46 9.92 -5.13
N ASP A 660 -45.64 10.27 -3.85
CA ASP A 660 -45.40 11.64 -3.38
C ASP A 660 -43.92 11.93 -3.08
N PHE A 661 -43.09 10.90 -2.93
CA PHE A 661 -41.65 11.04 -2.65
C PHE A 661 -40.81 11.34 -3.91
N VAL A 662 -41.22 10.77 -5.05
CA VAL A 662 -40.49 10.94 -6.34
C VAL A 662 -40.66 12.36 -6.91
N ARG A 663 -41.69 13.10 -6.52
CA ARG A 663 -41.88 14.49 -6.97
C ARG A 663 -41.09 15.54 -6.20
N ARG A 664 -40.38 15.16 -5.15
CA ARG A 664 -39.68 16.10 -4.24
C ARG A 664 -38.17 15.98 -4.23
N ALA A 665 -37.58 15.12 -5.05
CA ALA A 665 -36.11 15.08 -5.22
C ALA A 665 -35.65 16.35 -5.95
N ALA A 666 -34.73 17.06 -5.37
CA ALA A 666 -34.07 18.19 -6.02
C ALA A 666 -33.47 17.74 -7.33
N SER A 667 -33.66 18.53 -8.41
CA SER A 667 -33.08 18.21 -9.71
C SER A 667 -31.55 18.27 -9.63
N ASP A 668 -30.86 17.46 -10.44
CA ASP A 668 -29.38 17.49 -10.55
C ASP A 668 -28.85 18.94 -10.75
N LYS A 669 -29.67 19.81 -11.36
CA LYS A 669 -29.35 21.19 -11.58
C LYS A 669 -29.39 22.02 -10.28
N GLU A 670 -30.37 21.82 -9.42
CA GLU A 670 -30.44 22.49 -8.10
C GLU A 670 -29.32 22.04 -7.17
N LEU A 671 -28.95 20.76 -7.20
CA LEU A 671 -27.82 20.22 -6.44
C LEU A 671 -26.48 20.77 -6.92
N MET A 672 -26.30 20.93 -8.25
CA MET A 672 -25.13 21.58 -8.81
C MET A 672 -25.05 23.06 -8.46
N GLU A 673 -26.19 23.77 -8.46
CA GLU A 673 -26.24 25.16 -8.01
C GLU A 673 -25.91 25.31 -6.52
N ILE A 674 -26.33 24.36 -5.68
CA ILE A 674 -25.96 24.31 -4.26
C ILE A 674 -24.46 24.05 -4.10
N PHE A 675 -23.90 23.13 -4.88
CA PHE A 675 -22.48 22.80 -4.83
C PHE A 675 -21.63 23.99 -5.30
N GLU A 676 -21.96 24.61 -6.43
CA GLU A 676 -21.27 25.81 -6.95
C GLU A 676 -21.37 27.02 -6.00
N ARG A 677 -22.46 27.13 -5.25
CA ARG A 677 -22.63 28.20 -4.25
C ARG A 677 -21.79 27.95 -3.00
N THR A 678 -21.53 26.70 -2.68
CA THR A 678 -20.78 26.30 -1.47
C THR A 678 -19.27 26.28 -1.70
N TYR A 679 -18.83 25.87 -2.90
CA TYR A 679 -17.40 25.61 -3.22
C TYR A 679 -16.86 26.47 -4.37
N GLY A 680 -17.67 27.36 -4.98
CA GLY A 680 -17.30 28.14 -6.16
C GLY A 680 -17.55 27.42 -7.49
N LYS A 681 -17.48 28.17 -8.60
CA LYS A 681 -17.72 27.63 -9.94
C LYS A 681 -16.68 26.59 -10.31
N ILE A 682 -17.13 25.40 -10.64
CA ILE A 682 -16.29 24.34 -11.22
C ILE A 682 -16.16 24.64 -12.72
N GLU A 683 -14.97 24.98 -13.18
CA GLU A 683 -14.66 24.96 -14.61
C GLU A 683 -14.63 23.50 -15.09
N ARG A 684 -15.68 23.10 -15.78
CA ARG A 684 -15.77 21.79 -16.41
C ARG A 684 -14.76 21.71 -17.54
N ASP A 685 -13.73 20.89 -17.40
CA ASP A 685 -12.91 20.46 -18.50
C ASP A 685 -13.76 19.87 -19.63
N LYS A 686 -13.46 20.27 -20.86
CA LYS A 686 -14.16 19.93 -22.10
C LYS A 686 -14.15 18.43 -22.48
N TYR A 687 -13.73 17.56 -21.58
CA TYR A 687 -13.55 16.12 -21.88
C TYR A 687 -14.82 15.26 -21.81
N TYR A 688 -15.93 15.76 -21.23
CA TYR A 688 -17.18 15.00 -21.15
C TYR A 688 -18.21 15.31 -22.26
N ALA A 689 -17.86 16.15 -23.22
CA ALA A 689 -18.79 16.54 -24.30
C ALA A 689 -18.80 15.61 -25.52
N MET A 690 -18.01 14.53 -25.55
CA MET A 690 -17.98 13.58 -26.66
C MET A 690 -18.39 12.17 -26.25
N ARG A 691 -19.64 11.95 -25.92
CA ARG A 691 -20.34 10.66 -26.08
C ARG A 691 -21.82 10.78 -25.73
N ARG A 692 -22.60 11.43 -26.59
CA ARG A 692 -24.02 11.09 -26.79
C ARG A 692 -24.10 10.09 -27.94
N PRO A 693 -24.61 8.89 -27.75
CA PRO A 693 -24.95 8.02 -28.88
C PRO A 693 -26.25 8.50 -29.50
N GLU A 694 -26.20 8.77 -30.79
CA GLU A 694 -27.40 8.96 -31.63
C GLU A 694 -28.27 7.71 -31.60
N LYS A 695 -29.56 7.92 -31.49
CA LYS A 695 -30.57 6.86 -31.66
C LYS A 695 -30.59 6.44 -33.11
N SER A 696 -30.17 5.23 -33.41
CA SER A 696 -30.61 4.51 -34.61
C SER A 696 -31.29 3.18 -34.23
N VAL A 697 -32.46 3.06 -34.76
CA VAL A 697 -33.38 1.91 -34.63
C VAL A 697 -32.84 0.80 -35.55
N LYS A 698 -32.70 -0.42 -35.08
CA LYS A 698 -33.23 -1.72 -35.56
C LYS A 698 -32.28 -2.90 -35.32
N SER A 699 -32.96 -3.91 -34.83
CA SER A 699 -32.76 -5.35 -34.94
C SER A 699 -31.80 -6.03 -33.94
N ALA A 700 -32.46 -6.97 -33.24
CA ALA A 700 -31.94 -7.84 -32.23
C ALA A 700 -30.79 -8.73 -32.70
N SER A 701 -29.68 -8.67 -31.98
CA SER A 701 -28.88 -9.82 -31.61
C SER A 701 -28.28 -9.53 -30.27
N LYS A 702 -28.53 -10.38 -29.25
CA LYS A 702 -27.96 -10.25 -27.91
C LYS A 702 -26.44 -10.21 -28.01
N PRO A 703 -25.74 -9.22 -27.47
CA PRO A 703 -24.28 -9.26 -27.41
C PRO A 703 -23.87 -10.38 -26.45
N LYS A 704 -22.93 -11.22 -26.88
CA LYS A 704 -22.19 -12.10 -25.99
C LYS A 704 -21.47 -11.25 -24.98
N GLN A 705 -21.87 -11.35 -23.71
CA GLN A 705 -21.08 -10.80 -22.61
C GLN A 705 -19.73 -11.53 -22.59
N ILE A 706 -18.65 -10.78 -22.80
CA ILE A 706 -17.29 -11.28 -22.61
C ILE A 706 -16.99 -11.09 -21.13
N TYR A 707 -17.07 -12.16 -20.36
CA TYR A 707 -16.64 -12.17 -18.97
C TYR A 707 -15.10 -12.21 -18.94
N SER A 708 -14.48 -11.18 -18.41
CA SER A 708 -13.05 -11.17 -18.10
C SER A 708 -12.91 -11.30 -16.58
N GLY A 709 -12.75 -12.54 -16.07
CA GLY A 709 -12.59 -12.75 -14.63
C GLY A 709 -12.67 -14.21 -14.23
N VAL A 710 -12.36 -14.47 -12.96
CA VAL A 710 -12.43 -15.79 -12.33
C VAL A 710 -13.85 -16.37 -12.42
N GLU A 711 -13.95 -17.66 -12.72
CA GLU A 711 -15.23 -18.38 -12.75
C GLU A 711 -15.62 -18.85 -11.35
N TYR A 712 -16.86 -18.55 -10.92
CA TYR A 712 -17.40 -18.96 -9.63
C TYR A 712 -18.35 -20.14 -9.77
N LEU A 713 -18.23 -21.11 -8.85
CA LEU A 713 -19.16 -22.23 -8.71
C LEU A 713 -19.78 -22.19 -7.30
N LEU A 714 -21.07 -21.91 -7.23
CA LEU A 714 -21.86 -21.98 -6.00
C LEU A 714 -22.54 -23.35 -5.94
N VAL A 715 -22.46 -24.04 -4.79
CA VAL A 715 -22.97 -25.39 -4.62
C VAL A 715 -23.88 -25.45 -3.41
N ASP A 716 -25.12 -25.88 -3.56
CA ASP A 716 -26.00 -26.23 -2.45
C ASP A 716 -25.61 -27.59 -1.87
N GLY A 717 -24.98 -27.58 -0.70
CA GLY A 717 -24.37 -28.77 -0.11
C GLY A 717 -25.37 -29.87 0.24
N TYR A 718 -26.49 -29.56 0.86
CA TYR A 718 -27.50 -30.56 1.20
C TYR A 718 -28.25 -31.08 -0.01
N ASN A 719 -28.55 -30.21 -0.94
CA ASN A 719 -29.22 -30.57 -2.16
C ASN A 719 -28.36 -31.57 -2.97
N ILE A 720 -27.04 -31.37 -3.04
CA ILE A 720 -26.11 -32.31 -3.67
C ILE A 720 -25.97 -33.61 -2.87
N ILE A 721 -25.83 -33.57 -1.53
CA ILE A 721 -25.72 -34.76 -0.69
C ILE A 721 -26.93 -35.71 -0.89
N PHE A 722 -28.10 -35.13 -0.93
CA PHE A 722 -29.31 -35.96 -1.08
C PHE A 722 -29.61 -36.36 -2.56
N SER A 723 -28.96 -35.74 -3.53
CA SER A 723 -29.05 -36.07 -4.95
C SER A 723 -28.08 -37.14 -5.43
N TRP A 724 -26.94 -37.30 -4.78
CA TRP A 724 -25.92 -38.30 -5.17
C TRP A 724 -26.09 -39.56 -4.33
N ASP A 725 -26.34 -40.71 -4.98
CA ASP A 725 -26.63 -41.98 -4.29
C ASP A 725 -25.57 -42.43 -3.28
N GLU A 726 -24.30 -42.14 -3.54
CA GLU A 726 -23.18 -42.48 -2.67
C GLU A 726 -23.23 -41.63 -1.39
N LEU A 727 -23.42 -40.32 -1.53
CA LEU A 727 -23.47 -39.37 -0.42
C LEU A 727 -24.77 -39.54 0.38
N LYS A 728 -25.87 -39.86 -0.28
CA LYS A 728 -27.15 -40.16 0.36
C LYS A 728 -27.07 -41.41 1.27
N LYS A 729 -26.33 -42.43 0.85
CA LYS A 729 -26.05 -43.59 1.70
C LYS A 729 -25.20 -43.19 2.90
N ALA A 730 -24.15 -42.43 2.70
CA ALA A 730 -23.31 -41.94 3.79
C ALA A 730 -24.06 -41.02 4.78
N ALA A 731 -25.01 -40.22 4.26
CA ALA A 731 -25.87 -39.34 5.08
C ALA A 731 -26.83 -40.10 5.99
N ASN A 732 -27.23 -41.32 5.60
CA ASN A 732 -28.06 -42.21 6.45
C ASN A 732 -27.24 -42.76 7.64
N GLU A 733 -25.94 -42.87 7.54
CA GLU A 733 -25.03 -43.31 8.60
C GLU A 733 -24.59 -42.12 9.46
N SER A 734 -24.12 -41.07 8.85
CA SER A 734 -23.71 -39.84 9.50
C SER A 734 -23.72 -38.67 8.50
N LEU A 735 -24.43 -37.59 8.83
CA LEU A 735 -24.49 -36.41 8.02
C LEU A 735 -23.11 -35.70 7.91
N ASP A 736 -22.31 -35.78 8.97
CA ASP A 736 -20.95 -35.22 8.98
C ASP A 736 -19.97 -36.01 8.10
N LEU A 737 -20.17 -37.35 7.99
CA LEU A 737 -19.44 -38.17 7.03
C LEU A 737 -19.76 -37.76 5.59
N ALA A 738 -21.04 -37.61 5.28
CA ALA A 738 -21.46 -37.19 3.94
C ALA A 738 -20.93 -35.79 3.56
N ARG A 739 -20.94 -34.84 4.52
CA ARG A 739 -20.34 -33.51 4.33
C ARG A 739 -18.86 -33.60 4.01
N SER A 740 -18.09 -34.33 4.83
CA SER A 740 -16.66 -34.54 4.63
C SER A 740 -16.33 -35.18 3.28
N MET A 741 -17.12 -36.15 2.85
CA MET A 741 -16.97 -36.77 1.54
C MET A 741 -17.21 -35.78 0.40
N LEU A 742 -18.28 -35.00 0.49
CA LEU A 742 -18.59 -33.96 -0.52
C LEU A 742 -17.47 -32.90 -0.58
N VAL A 743 -17.04 -32.38 0.58
CA VAL A 743 -15.97 -31.38 0.69
C VAL A 743 -14.69 -31.88 0.02
N ASN A 744 -14.24 -33.11 0.34
CA ASN A 744 -13.01 -33.67 -0.25
C ASN A 744 -13.10 -33.83 -1.77
N ARG A 745 -14.25 -34.27 -2.31
CA ARG A 745 -14.46 -34.41 -3.77
C ARG A 745 -14.44 -33.05 -4.45
N LEU A 746 -15.07 -32.05 -3.85
CA LEU A 746 -15.12 -30.68 -4.40
C LEU A 746 -13.77 -29.96 -4.29
N CYS A 747 -12.94 -30.24 -3.28
CA CYS A 747 -11.57 -29.77 -3.22
C CYS A 747 -10.72 -30.28 -4.39
N ASN A 748 -10.83 -31.58 -4.70
CA ASN A 748 -10.14 -32.18 -5.85
C ASN A 748 -10.64 -31.57 -7.18
N TYR A 749 -11.96 -31.37 -7.29
CA TYR A 749 -12.58 -30.76 -8.47
C TYR A 749 -12.10 -29.31 -8.66
N GLN A 750 -12.08 -28.52 -7.60
CA GLN A 750 -11.62 -27.12 -7.63
C GLN A 750 -10.15 -27.03 -8.03
N GLY A 751 -9.27 -27.84 -7.43
CA GLY A 751 -7.85 -27.87 -7.74
C GLY A 751 -7.55 -28.13 -9.23
N TYR A 752 -8.38 -28.94 -9.89
CA TYR A 752 -8.26 -29.22 -11.32
C TYR A 752 -8.87 -28.13 -12.21
N LYS A 753 -10.06 -27.61 -11.86
CA LYS A 753 -10.80 -26.61 -12.66
C LYS A 753 -10.32 -25.18 -12.43
N GLN A 754 -9.62 -24.91 -11.34
CA GLN A 754 -9.13 -23.59 -10.93
C GLN A 754 -10.23 -22.52 -10.89
N CYS A 755 -11.45 -22.89 -10.45
CA CYS A 755 -12.57 -21.98 -10.24
C CYS A 755 -12.70 -21.63 -8.75
N GLU A 756 -13.28 -20.48 -8.40
CA GLU A 756 -13.65 -20.15 -7.03
C GLU A 756 -14.90 -20.93 -6.62
N LEU A 757 -14.76 -21.87 -5.69
CA LEU A 757 -15.84 -22.75 -5.26
C LEU A 757 -16.36 -22.36 -3.88
N ILE A 758 -17.65 -22.08 -3.78
CA ILE A 758 -18.36 -21.77 -2.55
C ILE A 758 -19.42 -22.84 -2.29
N LEU A 759 -19.21 -23.62 -1.25
CA LEU A 759 -20.14 -24.68 -0.82
C LEU A 759 -21.00 -24.16 0.32
N VAL A 760 -22.33 -24.19 0.17
CA VAL A 760 -23.29 -23.62 1.13
C VAL A 760 -24.06 -24.71 1.83
N PHE A 761 -24.15 -24.63 3.15
CA PHE A 761 -24.98 -25.50 3.99
C PHE A 761 -25.97 -24.70 4.83
N ASP A 762 -27.20 -25.18 4.97
CA ASP A 762 -28.11 -24.64 5.95
C ASP A 762 -27.68 -24.90 7.38
N ALA A 763 -27.79 -23.91 8.26
CA ALA A 763 -27.44 -24.01 9.68
C ALA A 763 -28.47 -24.85 10.45
N TYR A 764 -28.39 -26.16 10.34
CA TYR A 764 -29.17 -27.10 11.14
C TYR A 764 -28.48 -27.35 12.48
N LYS A 765 -28.76 -26.56 13.53
CA LYS A 765 -28.24 -26.68 14.90
C LYS A 765 -27.01 -25.84 15.31
N VAL A 766 -26.68 -24.75 14.66
CA VAL A 766 -25.70 -23.83 15.26
C VAL A 766 -26.44 -22.74 16.00
N LYS A 767 -26.30 -22.70 17.34
CA LYS A 767 -26.90 -21.67 18.22
C LYS A 767 -26.21 -20.31 18.16
N GLU A 768 -25.48 -20.03 17.15
CA GLU A 768 -24.76 -18.73 16.98
C GLU A 768 -25.47 -17.86 15.95
N GLN A 769 -25.68 -16.61 16.31
CA GLN A 769 -26.41 -15.62 15.50
C GLN A 769 -25.62 -15.11 14.30
N GLU A 770 -24.42 -15.63 14.05
CA GLU A 770 -23.54 -15.16 12.96
C GLU A 770 -23.30 -16.25 11.91
N ARG A 771 -23.12 -15.78 10.65
CA ARG A 771 -22.76 -16.62 9.53
C ARG A 771 -21.31 -17.10 9.69
N VAL A 772 -21.06 -18.41 9.64
CA VAL A 772 -19.72 -18.99 9.70
C VAL A 772 -19.24 -19.24 8.29
N VAL A 773 -18.09 -18.69 7.92
CA VAL A 773 -17.39 -18.96 6.68
C VAL A 773 -16.08 -19.63 7.02
N GLU A 774 -15.93 -20.88 6.63
CA GLU A 774 -14.73 -21.68 6.82
C GLU A 774 -14.01 -21.84 5.48
N ASN A 775 -12.73 -21.54 5.43
CA ASN A 775 -11.90 -21.88 4.29
C ASN A 775 -11.26 -23.25 4.53
N TYR A 776 -11.72 -24.25 3.77
CA TYR A 776 -11.19 -25.61 3.87
C TYR A 776 -10.35 -25.90 2.61
N HIS A 777 -9.02 -25.95 2.79
CA HIS A 777 -8.03 -26.07 1.71
C HIS A 777 -8.24 -24.97 0.62
N ASN A 778 -8.81 -25.35 -0.51
CA ASN A 778 -8.99 -24.52 -1.71
C ASN A 778 -10.46 -24.16 -1.99
N ILE A 779 -11.40 -24.46 -1.09
CA ILE A 779 -12.80 -24.11 -1.21
C ILE A 779 -13.29 -23.32 0.00
N SER A 780 -14.31 -22.48 -0.19
CA SER A 780 -14.99 -21.75 0.88
C SER A 780 -16.29 -22.48 1.27
N ILE A 781 -16.44 -22.83 2.55
CA ILE A 781 -17.66 -23.46 3.09
C ILE A 781 -18.43 -22.41 3.87
N VAL A 782 -19.69 -22.23 3.56
CA VAL A 782 -20.58 -21.25 4.19
C VAL A 782 -21.71 -21.95 4.90
N TYR A 783 -21.86 -21.72 6.21
CA TYR A 783 -23.05 -22.10 6.98
C TYR A 783 -23.96 -20.87 7.12
N THR A 784 -25.23 -21.02 6.70
CA THR A 784 -26.20 -19.90 6.72
C THR A 784 -26.64 -19.56 8.14
N LYS A 785 -27.32 -18.44 8.34
CA LYS A 785 -27.89 -18.04 9.64
C LYS A 785 -29.19 -18.81 9.90
N GLU A 786 -29.65 -18.89 11.16
CA GLU A 786 -30.88 -19.56 11.62
C GLU A 786 -32.18 -19.12 10.87
N ALA A 787 -32.18 -17.99 10.18
CA ALA A 787 -33.32 -17.48 9.39
C ALA A 787 -33.01 -17.31 7.90
N GLU A 788 -31.89 -17.81 7.40
CA GLU A 788 -31.43 -17.71 6.00
C GLU A 788 -31.23 -19.12 5.43
N THR A 789 -31.96 -19.44 4.37
CA THR A 789 -31.76 -20.73 3.67
C THR A 789 -30.56 -20.67 2.74
N ALA A 790 -29.99 -21.85 2.40
CA ALA A 790 -28.93 -21.96 1.40
C ALA A 790 -29.34 -21.31 0.08
N ASP A 791 -30.57 -21.55 -0.36
CA ASP A 791 -31.15 -20.97 -1.58
C ASP A 791 -31.11 -19.44 -1.58
N THR A 792 -31.54 -18.81 -0.49
CA THR A 792 -31.54 -17.34 -0.35
C THR A 792 -30.10 -16.78 -0.39
N TYR A 793 -29.17 -17.49 0.22
CA TYR A 793 -27.77 -17.09 0.19
C TYR A 793 -27.17 -17.22 -1.22
N ILE A 794 -27.42 -18.33 -1.88
CA ILE A 794 -26.94 -18.63 -3.24
C ILE A 794 -27.50 -17.61 -4.23
N GLU A 795 -28.81 -17.35 -4.18
CA GLU A 795 -29.46 -16.36 -5.05
C GLU A 795 -28.82 -14.97 -4.94
N ARG A 796 -28.68 -14.48 -3.71
CA ARG A 796 -28.10 -13.15 -3.45
C ARG A 796 -26.63 -13.09 -3.89
N THR A 797 -25.86 -14.14 -3.64
CA THR A 797 -24.44 -14.22 -3.99
C THR A 797 -24.27 -14.37 -5.52
N ALA A 798 -25.09 -15.19 -6.16
CA ALA A 798 -25.13 -15.33 -7.61
C ALA A 798 -25.48 -14.00 -8.30
N HIS A 799 -26.48 -13.29 -7.81
CA HIS A 799 -26.87 -11.97 -8.35
C HIS A 799 -25.74 -10.92 -8.20
N LYS A 800 -25.01 -10.95 -7.10
CA LYS A 800 -23.87 -10.03 -6.87
C LYS A 800 -22.69 -10.35 -7.80
N LEU A 801 -22.32 -11.62 -7.90
CA LEU A 801 -21.14 -12.05 -8.65
C LEU A 801 -21.35 -12.08 -10.17
N SER A 802 -22.59 -12.37 -10.64
CA SER A 802 -22.90 -12.47 -12.07
C SER A 802 -22.74 -11.15 -12.87
N ARG A 803 -22.59 -10.02 -12.18
CA ARG A 803 -22.36 -8.70 -12.80
C ARG A 803 -20.96 -8.57 -13.39
N GLU A 804 -19.97 -9.21 -12.77
CA GLU A 804 -18.55 -9.04 -13.09
C GLU A 804 -17.88 -10.36 -13.47
N HIS A 805 -18.43 -11.51 -13.00
CA HIS A 805 -17.84 -12.82 -13.16
C HIS A 805 -18.81 -13.82 -13.81
N LYS A 806 -18.24 -14.87 -14.35
CA LYS A 806 -19.01 -16.02 -14.81
C LYS A 806 -19.39 -16.89 -13.61
N VAL A 807 -20.67 -16.95 -13.27
CA VAL A 807 -21.17 -17.69 -12.10
C VAL A 807 -21.96 -18.89 -12.56
N ARG A 808 -21.64 -20.08 -12.03
CA ARG A 808 -22.44 -21.29 -12.15
C ARG A 808 -23.03 -21.65 -10.79
N VAL A 809 -24.25 -22.13 -10.77
CA VAL A 809 -24.92 -22.58 -9.54
C VAL A 809 -25.37 -24.01 -9.72
N ALA A 810 -24.95 -24.89 -8.79
CA ALA A 810 -25.27 -26.32 -8.79
C ALA A 810 -26.31 -26.61 -7.70
N THR A 811 -27.55 -26.92 -8.16
CA THR A 811 -28.71 -27.32 -7.32
C THR A 811 -29.61 -28.24 -8.09
N SER A 812 -30.40 -29.09 -7.38
CA SER A 812 -31.45 -29.93 -7.97
C SER A 812 -32.85 -29.34 -7.83
N ASP A 813 -33.00 -28.22 -7.09
CA ASP A 813 -34.32 -27.58 -6.93
C ASP A 813 -34.76 -26.84 -8.20
N GLY A 814 -35.93 -27.24 -8.75
CA GLY A 814 -36.45 -26.68 -9.99
C GLY A 814 -36.93 -25.23 -9.90
N MET A 815 -37.39 -24.78 -8.71
CA MET A 815 -37.83 -23.42 -8.48
C MET A 815 -36.62 -22.47 -8.38
N GLU A 816 -35.58 -22.86 -7.64
CA GLU A 816 -34.34 -22.13 -7.50
C GLU A 816 -33.65 -21.97 -8.86
N GLN A 817 -33.68 -23.00 -9.71
CA GLN A 817 -33.11 -22.95 -11.06
C GLN A 817 -33.70 -21.86 -11.96
N VAL A 818 -35.00 -21.54 -11.81
CA VAL A 818 -35.67 -20.48 -12.59
C VAL A 818 -35.24 -19.09 -12.10
N ILE A 819 -35.11 -18.91 -10.79
CA ILE A 819 -34.68 -17.64 -10.17
C ILE A 819 -33.23 -17.32 -10.53
N ILE A 820 -32.33 -18.33 -10.50
CA ILE A 820 -30.93 -18.20 -10.86
C ILE A 820 -30.74 -17.75 -12.31
N MET A 821 -31.54 -18.28 -13.23
CA MET A 821 -31.49 -17.84 -14.64
C MET A 821 -31.93 -16.38 -14.82
N GLY A 822 -32.83 -15.89 -13.96
CA GLY A 822 -33.25 -14.50 -13.94
C GLY A 822 -32.13 -13.54 -13.45
N SER A 823 -31.23 -14.02 -12.61
CA SER A 823 -30.12 -13.24 -12.05
C SER A 823 -28.87 -13.17 -12.95
N GLY A 824 -28.85 -13.85 -14.11
CA GLY A 824 -27.74 -13.85 -15.07
C GLY A 824 -26.68 -14.91 -14.80
N ALA A 825 -26.85 -15.80 -13.83
CA ALA A 825 -25.97 -16.93 -13.56
C ALA A 825 -26.32 -18.14 -14.42
N PHE A 826 -25.35 -19.03 -14.61
CA PHE A 826 -25.53 -20.28 -15.37
C PHE A 826 -25.97 -21.41 -14.44
N ARG A 827 -26.98 -22.13 -14.84
CA ARG A 827 -27.48 -23.29 -14.12
C ARG A 827 -26.59 -24.51 -14.38
N MET A 828 -26.40 -25.33 -13.32
CA MET A 828 -25.84 -26.68 -13.35
C MET A 828 -26.73 -27.60 -12.50
N SER A 829 -27.20 -28.70 -13.01
CA SER A 829 -27.95 -29.66 -12.19
C SER A 829 -27.00 -30.47 -11.30
N ALA A 830 -27.53 -31.03 -10.19
CA ALA A 830 -26.76 -31.91 -9.31
C ALA A 830 -26.15 -33.10 -10.06
N GLN A 831 -26.85 -33.61 -11.07
CA GLN A 831 -26.38 -34.73 -11.91
C GLN A 831 -25.26 -34.26 -12.87
N GLU A 832 -25.37 -33.10 -13.52
CA GLU A 832 -24.31 -32.50 -14.35
C GLU A 832 -23.04 -32.24 -13.54
N LEU A 833 -23.17 -31.75 -12.30
CA LEU A 833 -22.03 -31.61 -11.41
C LEU A 833 -21.40 -32.95 -11.04
N HIS A 834 -22.21 -33.98 -10.76
CA HIS A 834 -21.75 -35.34 -10.47
C HIS A 834 -20.92 -35.93 -11.60
N GLU A 835 -21.44 -35.85 -12.82
CA GLU A 835 -20.76 -36.36 -14.04
C GLU A 835 -19.43 -35.60 -14.30
N ASP A 836 -19.42 -34.26 -14.07
CA ASP A 836 -18.21 -33.44 -14.23
C ASP A 836 -17.16 -33.76 -13.15
N VAL A 837 -17.57 -33.99 -11.89
CA VAL A 837 -16.68 -34.41 -10.80
C VAL A 837 -16.08 -35.80 -11.05
N ILE A 838 -16.89 -36.77 -11.47
CA ILE A 838 -16.40 -38.14 -11.82
C ILE A 838 -15.39 -38.05 -12.98
N ARG A 839 -15.68 -37.27 -14.01
CA ARG A 839 -14.76 -37.06 -15.13
C ARG A 839 -13.42 -36.51 -14.66
N VAL A 840 -13.44 -35.47 -13.84
CA VAL A 840 -12.22 -34.87 -13.26
C VAL A 840 -11.45 -35.85 -12.39
N GLU A 841 -12.13 -36.63 -11.54
CA GLU A 841 -11.49 -37.67 -10.72
C GLU A 841 -10.81 -38.75 -11.57
N LYS A 842 -11.40 -39.10 -12.74
CA LYS A 842 -10.80 -40.03 -13.67
C LYS A 842 -9.56 -39.42 -14.33
N GLU A 843 -9.63 -38.20 -14.81
CA GLU A 843 -8.51 -37.48 -15.42
C GLU A 843 -7.34 -37.31 -14.44
N ILE A 844 -7.62 -37.00 -13.18
CA ILE A 844 -6.59 -36.93 -12.11
C ILE A 844 -5.95 -38.32 -11.90
N ARG A 845 -6.71 -39.41 -11.85
CA ARG A 845 -6.15 -40.76 -11.72
C ARG A 845 -5.28 -41.16 -12.91
N GLU A 846 -5.71 -40.84 -14.14
CA GLU A 846 -4.92 -41.07 -15.34
C GLU A 846 -3.63 -40.25 -15.35
N TYR A 847 -3.68 -39.01 -14.91
CA TYR A 847 -2.49 -38.16 -14.77
C TYR A 847 -1.49 -38.72 -13.77
N ILE A 848 -1.95 -39.11 -12.56
CA ILE A 848 -1.11 -39.76 -11.53
C ILE A 848 -0.53 -41.09 -12.00
N SER A 849 -1.29 -41.86 -12.78
CA SER A 849 -0.81 -43.17 -13.32
C SER A 849 0.25 -42.97 -14.38
N ASN A 850 0.20 -41.91 -15.16
CA ASN A 850 1.20 -41.56 -16.18
C ASN A 850 2.47 -40.90 -15.59
N MET A 851 2.45 -40.44 -14.34
CA MET A 851 3.61 -39.96 -13.62
C MET A 851 4.40 -41.05 -12.86
N LYS A 852 3.84 -42.24 -12.70
CA LYS A 852 4.53 -43.42 -12.16
C LYS A 852 5.12 -44.27 -13.29
#